data_b2506f83e6703aaf93f982de0c29de22
#
_entry.id   b2506f83e6703aaf93f982de0c29de22
#
_cell.length_a   1.000
_cell.length_b   1.000
_cell.length_c   1.000
_cell.angle_alpha   90.00
_cell.angle_beta   90.00
_cell.angle_gamma   90.00
#
_symmetry.space_group_name_H-M   'P 1'
#
loop_
_entity.id
_entity.type
_entity.pdbx_description
1 polymer ?
#
loop_
_entity_poly.entity_id
_entity_poly.type
_entity_poly.pdbx_seq_one_letter_code
_entity_poly.pdbx_strand_id
1 'polypeptide(L)'
;MFDRVLAALFVLLTPLAGQEWQWYGGDAGSTKYSAIKDIHRGNVTRLQPAWIFHTGDVSDGTHWPTRSAFESTPLVVDGIMYVTTPFSRVIALDPETGKELWSFDPRLDLTESTNLFINRGVAYWRDGSRRRVFLGTIDGRLFSLYADTGKLDDAFGTGGWIDLRIGKAKMGMTSPPVIHKNLVICGSLVPDGEPRGPSGDVRAFDARSGKLAWTFHTVARAGEFGNDTWAPGSWEGRGGTNAWPPMSVDSERGILFIPLTSPSTDFYGGDRKGAGLFGDSLVAVDANTGKRLWHFQTVHHNLWDYDIPAAPVLVQVRKNGKLIDAVAQVTKTGFTFVFYRTTGEPVFPIEEVPVPASTIPGESAWPTQPRPVKPPPYARQSMSLDELTNVTPETRAYCAKLVEGAMFSPIFTPVGMKPTVLFPGTNGGANWGGGSYDPETHTLYVNSMDVGMLYHMVERPAGSEIPYRPQGSGSPNSRFWDPDLIPCQKPPFGFLTAIDLDEGTFRWRSVLGVIDKLVERGLLPTGAPNIGGSLVTAGGLVFIGATNDGRFRAFDKDTGKELWVTKLPASAHATPMTFRGRKSGRQFVVIAAGGGNKYNRTFTDTLIAFAIPENGKPETLISNARKISRSAVAAAKPEEREPDEIFSHPTHAPKEFPCARCHATALTAGRAGFPTGTACAPCHAGVPKDKAITPPSPVYRLPDFVQFSHGRHSNMACDACHGDVWTQDPIEPVLAMKMKACVDCHETRKATLSCTACHELSR
;
A
#
# COMPACT_ATOMS: atom_id res chain seq x y z
N MET A 1 74.30 13.66 8.02
CA MET A 1 73.11 14.50 8.02
C MET A 1 71.93 13.65 7.54
N PHE A 2 71.16 13.20 8.50
CA PHE A 2 69.96 12.34 8.20
C PHE A 2 68.78 13.20 8.13
N ASP A 3 68.17 13.35 6.91
CA ASP A 3 66.86 13.94 6.72
C ASP A 3 65.78 12.89 7.05
N ARG A 4 65.00 13.13 8.11
CA ARG A 4 63.80 12.39 8.45
C ARG A 4 62.62 12.97 7.69
N VAL A 5 62.15 12.26 6.69
CA VAL A 5 60.86 12.54 6.06
C VAL A 5 59.75 12.00 6.97
N LEU A 6 58.97 12.91 7.60
CA LEU A 6 57.76 12.59 8.31
C LEU A 6 56.64 12.35 7.26
N ALA A 7 56.28 11.09 7.04
CA ALA A 7 55.09 10.75 6.28
C ALA A 7 53.85 11.01 7.18
N ALA A 8 53.15 12.08 6.95
CA ALA A 8 51.85 12.34 7.57
C ALA A 8 50.81 11.38 6.98
N LEU A 9 50.37 10.43 7.79
CA LEU A 9 49.28 9.53 7.47
C LEU A 9 47.96 10.36 7.50
N PHE A 10 47.50 10.85 6.33
CA PHE A 10 46.14 11.34 6.16
C PHE A 10 45.22 10.13 6.21
N VAL A 11 44.65 9.84 7.37
CA VAL A 11 43.46 9.00 7.47
C VAL A 11 42.34 9.75 6.77
N LEU A 12 42.11 9.46 5.50
CA LEU A 12 40.91 9.83 4.79
C LEU A 12 39.72 9.17 5.54
N LEU A 13 39.06 9.95 6.38
CA LEU A 13 37.71 9.64 6.85
C LEU A 13 36.79 9.62 5.61
N THR A 14 36.75 8.47 4.94
CA THR A 14 35.70 8.23 3.95
C THR A 14 34.35 8.44 4.67
N PRO A 15 33.48 9.31 4.17
CA PRO A 15 32.16 9.45 4.76
C PRO A 15 31.47 8.08 4.76
N LEU A 16 30.79 7.77 5.85
CA LEU A 16 30.02 6.56 6.11
C LEU A 16 28.85 6.36 5.10
N ALA A 17 29.12 6.56 3.80
CA ALA A 17 28.20 6.28 2.72
C ALA A 17 27.89 4.77 2.74
N GLY A 18 26.63 4.40 2.95
CA GLY A 18 26.17 3.02 3.02
C GLY A 18 25.73 2.54 4.41
N GLN A 19 25.75 3.40 5.44
CA GLN A 19 25.26 3.07 6.79
C GLN A 19 23.86 3.65 7.09
N GLU A 20 23.33 4.48 6.21
CA GLU A 20 22.02 5.13 6.31
C GLU A 20 21.11 4.69 5.15
N TRP A 21 19.82 5.06 5.23
CA TRP A 21 18.80 4.76 4.23
C TRP A 21 18.21 6.05 3.72
N GLN A 22 18.83 6.66 2.70
CA GLN A 22 18.58 8.06 2.30
C GLN A 22 17.46 8.22 1.26
N TRP A 23 17.03 7.13 0.63
CA TRP A 23 16.00 7.08 -0.41
C TRP A 23 14.93 6.05 -0.05
N TYR A 24 13.76 6.20 -0.61
CA TYR A 24 12.69 5.20 -0.47
C TYR A 24 13.20 3.77 -0.77
N GLY A 25 13.91 3.60 -1.86
CA GLY A 25 14.48 2.32 -2.28
C GLY A 25 15.92 2.07 -1.79
N GLY A 26 16.41 2.77 -0.75
CA GLY A 26 17.78 2.68 -0.23
C GLY A 26 18.74 3.60 -0.98
N ASP A 27 18.68 3.59 -2.28
CA ASP A 27 19.42 4.46 -3.20
C ASP A 27 18.49 5.05 -4.28
N ALA A 28 19.02 5.94 -5.10
CA ALA A 28 18.30 6.60 -6.17
C ALA A 28 17.79 5.63 -7.27
N GLY A 29 18.44 4.49 -7.41
CA GLY A 29 18.12 3.41 -8.35
C GLY A 29 17.12 2.39 -7.82
N SER A 30 16.63 2.58 -6.59
CA SER A 30 15.65 1.70 -5.92
C SER A 30 16.11 0.23 -5.81
N THR A 31 17.40 0.00 -5.56
CA THR A 31 17.94 -1.36 -5.46
C THR A 31 17.46 -2.11 -4.22
N LYS A 32 17.05 -1.41 -3.17
CA LYS A 32 16.67 -1.97 -1.86
C LYS A 32 17.74 -2.93 -1.33
N TYR A 33 18.99 -2.55 -1.56
CA TYR A 33 20.18 -3.25 -1.11
C TYR A 33 20.88 -2.48 0.00
N SER A 34 21.46 -3.22 0.95
CA SER A 34 22.34 -2.64 1.96
C SER A 34 23.64 -3.42 2.06
N ALA A 35 24.76 -2.69 2.00
CA ALA A 35 26.09 -3.26 2.23
C ALA A 35 26.38 -3.59 3.70
N ILE A 36 25.47 -3.25 4.64
CA ILE A 36 25.61 -3.58 6.06
C ILE A 36 25.40 -5.09 6.24
N LYS A 37 26.29 -5.75 6.99
CA LYS A 37 26.34 -7.20 7.15
C LYS A 37 26.46 -7.67 8.60
N ASP A 38 26.19 -6.79 9.57
CA ASP A 38 26.30 -7.15 11.00
C ASP A 38 25.20 -8.16 11.38
N ILE A 39 24.01 -8.04 10.77
CA ILE A 39 22.97 -9.08 10.80
C ILE A 39 23.17 -9.97 9.57
N HIS A 40 23.45 -11.26 9.82
CA HIS A 40 23.82 -12.21 8.78
C HIS A 40 23.23 -13.60 9.06
N ARG A 41 23.40 -14.54 8.14
CA ARG A 41 22.89 -15.92 8.23
C ARG A 41 23.16 -16.61 9.56
N GLY A 42 24.36 -16.39 10.13
CA GLY A 42 24.79 -17.06 11.37
C GLY A 42 24.22 -16.48 12.66
N ASN A 43 23.59 -15.30 12.61
CA ASN A 43 23.10 -14.63 13.81
C ASN A 43 21.66 -14.10 13.71
N VAL A 44 21.02 -14.19 12.57
CA VAL A 44 19.65 -13.65 12.35
C VAL A 44 18.61 -14.26 13.28
N THR A 45 18.82 -15.49 13.75
CA THR A 45 17.93 -16.15 14.74
C THR A 45 17.89 -15.45 16.10
N ARG A 46 18.84 -14.55 16.36
CA ARG A 46 18.91 -13.72 17.57
C ARG A 46 18.22 -12.37 17.42
N LEU A 47 17.68 -12.07 16.24
CA LEU A 47 17.04 -10.78 15.94
C LEU A 47 15.77 -10.62 16.78
N GLN A 48 15.64 -9.50 17.49
CA GLN A 48 14.53 -9.20 18.38
C GLN A 48 14.08 -7.75 18.19
N PRO A 49 12.82 -7.40 18.54
CA PRO A 49 12.39 -6.01 18.61
C PRO A 49 13.27 -5.22 19.58
N ALA A 50 13.86 -4.13 19.10
CA ALA A 50 14.63 -3.18 19.90
C ALA A 50 13.74 -2.05 20.40
N TRP A 51 12.86 -1.54 19.54
CA TRP A 51 11.85 -0.56 19.93
C TRP A 51 10.61 -0.65 19.02
N ILE A 52 9.50 -0.16 19.57
CA ILE A 52 8.21 0.00 18.90
C ILE A 52 7.80 1.47 19.00
N PHE A 53 7.23 2.02 17.94
CA PHE A 53 6.64 3.34 17.92
C PHE A 53 5.20 3.29 17.42
N HIS A 54 4.29 3.91 18.17
CA HIS A 54 2.87 4.04 17.84
C HIS A 54 2.60 5.43 17.25
N THR A 55 2.16 5.50 16.00
CA THR A 55 1.92 6.77 15.31
C THR A 55 0.62 7.46 15.73
N GLY A 56 -0.34 6.71 16.24
CA GLY A 56 -1.70 7.16 16.55
C GLY A 56 -2.59 7.33 15.31
N ASP A 57 -2.11 7.01 14.11
CA ASP A 57 -2.81 7.22 12.85
C ASP A 57 -3.27 5.89 12.25
N VAL A 58 -4.50 5.52 12.55
CA VAL A 58 -5.13 4.29 12.06
C VAL A 58 -6.62 4.53 11.80
N SER A 59 -7.15 3.91 10.77
CA SER A 59 -8.58 3.88 10.47
C SER A 59 -8.99 2.49 10.02
N ASP A 60 -9.97 1.91 10.67
CA ASP A 60 -10.62 0.65 10.30
C ASP A 60 -11.85 0.85 9.41
N GLY A 61 -12.20 2.12 9.13
CA GLY A 61 -13.39 2.52 8.37
C GLY A 61 -14.64 2.75 9.24
N THR A 62 -14.54 2.63 10.57
CA THR A 62 -15.69 2.86 11.46
C THR A 62 -15.90 4.31 11.82
N HIS A 63 -14.80 5.05 12.00
CA HIS A 63 -14.85 6.49 12.33
C HIS A 63 -14.68 7.38 11.09
N TRP A 64 -13.80 7.00 10.19
CA TRP A 64 -13.57 7.66 8.92
C TRP A 64 -14.05 6.77 7.76
N PRO A 65 -14.55 7.31 6.64
CA PRO A 65 -15.10 6.50 5.54
C PRO A 65 -14.08 5.61 4.86
N THR A 66 -12.80 5.96 4.96
CA THR A 66 -11.69 5.21 4.36
C THR A 66 -10.87 4.48 5.41
N ARG A 67 -10.59 3.20 5.19
CA ARG A 67 -9.63 2.43 5.99
C ARG A 67 -8.20 2.85 5.67
N SER A 68 -7.28 2.72 6.64
CA SER A 68 -5.87 3.06 6.45
C SER A 68 -5.03 1.86 6.04
N ALA A 69 -3.98 2.10 5.24
CA ALA A 69 -2.89 1.16 4.97
C ALA A 69 -1.55 1.82 5.32
N PHE A 70 -0.81 1.25 6.26
CA PHE A 70 0.48 1.80 6.68
C PHE A 70 1.61 1.20 5.84
N GLU A 71 1.90 1.83 4.70
CA GLU A 71 2.84 1.34 3.67
C GLU A 71 4.17 2.13 3.65
N SER A 72 4.45 2.93 4.66
CA SER A 72 5.63 3.81 4.69
C SER A 72 6.93 3.04 4.86
N THR A 73 7.94 3.40 4.06
CA THR A 73 9.34 3.05 4.27
C THR A 73 10.06 4.27 4.83
N PRO A 74 10.57 4.22 6.08
CA PRO A 74 11.28 5.35 6.67
C PRO A 74 12.60 5.64 5.95
N LEU A 75 13.04 6.92 6.01
CA LEU A 75 14.41 7.31 5.68
C LEU A 75 15.23 7.45 6.96
N VAL A 76 16.52 7.18 6.90
CA VAL A 76 17.49 7.57 7.93
C VAL A 76 18.58 8.39 7.28
N VAL A 77 18.64 9.69 7.63
CA VAL A 77 19.60 10.64 7.08
C VAL A 77 20.13 11.53 8.20
N ASP A 78 21.43 11.69 8.27
CA ASP A 78 22.11 12.48 9.29
C ASP A 78 21.77 12.07 10.75
N GLY A 79 21.45 10.79 10.96
CA GLY A 79 21.10 10.26 12.28
C GLY A 79 19.67 10.59 12.72
N ILE A 80 18.79 11.02 11.82
CA ILE A 80 17.37 11.23 12.05
C ILE A 80 16.58 10.29 11.18
N MET A 81 15.58 9.62 11.74
CA MET A 81 14.61 8.81 10.98
C MET A 81 13.38 9.66 10.65
N TYR A 82 12.96 9.63 9.38
CA TYR A 82 11.73 10.29 8.92
C TYR A 82 10.74 9.22 8.45
N VAL A 83 9.57 9.18 9.05
CA VAL A 83 8.49 8.26 8.69
C VAL A 83 7.22 9.04 8.40
N THR A 84 6.46 8.61 7.39
CA THR A 84 5.10 9.11 7.15
C THR A 84 4.07 8.17 7.76
N THR A 85 2.90 8.71 8.10
CA THR A 85 1.76 7.94 8.56
C THR A 85 0.69 7.84 7.47
N PRO A 86 -0.32 6.97 7.62
CA PRO A 86 -1.46 6.95 6.71
C PRO A 86 -2.15 8.32 6.57
N PHE A 87 -2.21 9.12 7.63
CA PHE A 87 -2.77 10.48 7.57
C PHE A 87 -1.77 11.52 7.04
N SER A 88 -0.73 11.06 6.31
CA SER A 88 0.31 11.88 5.70
C SER A 88 1.06 12.78 6.69
N ARG A 89 1.07 12.48 7.99
CA ARG A 89 1.96 13.16 8.92
C ARG A 89 3.40 12.73 8.70
N VAL A 90 4.34 13.65 8.92
CA VAL A 90 5.77 13.31 8.98
C VAL A 90 6.17 13.31 10.45
N ILE A 91 6.82 12.23 10.87
CA ILE A 91 7.36 12.09 12.22
C ILE A 91 8.86 11.87 12.11
N ALA A 92 9.63 12.69 12.81
CA ALA A 92 11.07 12.47 12.96
C ALA A 92 11.36 11.77 14.28
N LEU A 93 12.15 10.71 14.21
CA LEU A 93 12.51 9.88 15.35
C LEU A 93 14.04 9.82 15.53
N ASP A 94 14.50 9.64 16.75
CA ASP A 94 15.82 9.08 17.02
C ASP A 94 15.79 7.62 16.53
N PRO A 95 16.60 7.25 15.53
CA PRO A 95 16.48 5.94 14.87
C PRO A 95 16.85 4.76 15.76
N GLU A 96 17.67 4.98 16.79
CA GLU A 96 18.15 3.91 17.69
C GLU A 96 17.20 3.62 18.85
N THR A 97 16.34 4.58 19.18
CA THR A 97 15.43 4.47 20.34
C THR A 97 13.95 4.59 19.98
N GLY A 98 13.62 5.02 18.76
CA GLY A 98 12.24 5.32 18.36
C GLY A 98 11.62 6.54 19.06
N LYS A 99 12.42 7.38 19.78
CA LYS A 99 11.92 8.57 20.46
C LYS A 99 11.57 9.66 19.45
N GLU A 100 10.35 10.23 19.56
CA GLU A 100 9.93 11.36 18.73
C GLU A 100 10.79 12.61 18.98
N LEU A 101 11.32 13.18 17.91
CA LEU A 101 12.06 14.44 17.89
C LEU A 101 11.13 15.60 17.55
N TRP A 102 10.38 15.46 16.48
CA TRP A 102 9.35 16.39 16.03
C TRP A 102 8.31 15.68 15.14
N SER A 103 7.16 16.30 14.95
CA SER A 103 6.15 15.86 13.99
C SER A 103 5.50 17.03 13.26
N PHE A 104 5.06 16.78 12.02
CA PHE A 104 4.32 17.72 11.18
C PHE A 104 3.00 17.08 10.75
N ASP A 105 1.90 17.83 10.88
CA ASP A 105 0.56 17.43 10.47
C ASP A 105 0.10 18.30 9.29
N PRO A 106 -0.10 17.75 8.08
CA PRO A 106 -0.59 18.49 6.93
C PRO A 106 -2.09 18.82 7.05
N ARG A 107 -2.79 18.34 8.08
CA ARG A 107 -4.22 18.52 8.32
C ARG A 107 -5.05 18.05 7.11
N LEU A 108 -5.03 16.74 6.85
CA LEU A 108 -5.91 16.14 5.86
C LEU A 108 -7.36 16.21 6.32
N ASP A 109 -8.26 16.39 5.39
CA ASP A 109 -9.68 16.12 5.63
C ASP A 109 -9.90 14.61 5.61
N LEU A 110 -10.05 14.00 6.78
CA LEU A 110 -10.23 12.56 6.94
C LEU A 110 -11.66 12.10 6.63
N THR A 111 -12.60 13.03 6.43
CA THR A 111 -13.98 12.73 6.03
C THR A 111 -14.09 12.47 4.53
N GLU A 112 -13.11 12.94 3.74
CA GLU A 112 -13.03 12.65 2.31
C GLU A 112 -12.60 11.20 2.05
N SER A 113 -13.30 10.55 1.12
CA SER A 113 -12.91 9.20 0.67
C SER A 113 -11.64 9.25 -0.18
N THR A 114 -10.65 8.45 0.19
CA THR A 114 -9.36 8.36 -0.47
C THR A 114 -8.97 6.92 -0.79
N ASN A 115 -7.83 6.69 -1.44
CA ASN A 115 -7.30 5.35 -1.65
C ASN A 115 -6.52 4.89 -0.40
N LEU A 116 -7.22 4.36 0.61
CA LEU A 116 -6.69 3.74 1.83
C LEU A 116 -5.74 4.64 2.65
N PHE A 117 -5.81 5.97 2.48
CA PHE A 117 -4.87 6.92 3.08
C PHE A 117 -3.40 6.52 2.85
N ILE A 118 -3.07 6.02 1.65
CA ILE A 118 -1.73 5.53 1.36
C ILE A 118 -0.74 6.69 1.30
N ASN A 119 0.34 6.57 2.07
CA ASN A 119 1.54 7.40 1.96
C ASN A 119 2.77 6.53 2.20
N ARG A 120 3.68 6.42 1.21
CA ARG A 120 4.82 5.50 1.25
C ARG A 120 6.11 6.12 1.73
N GLY A 121 6.15 7.44 1.98
CA GLY A 121 7.33 8.08 2.53
C GLY A 121 7.55 9.52 2.08
N VAL A 122 8.71 10.03 2.40
CA VAL A 122 9.19 11.37 2.07
C VAL A 122 10.46 11.30 1.22
N ALA A 123 10.86 12.43 0.64
CA ALA A 123 12.16 12.60 0.01
C ALA A 123 13.02 13.58 0.79
N TYR A 124 14.33 13.32 0.85
CA TYR A 124 15.30 14.19 1.50
C TYR A 124 16.16 14.93 0.46
N TRP A 125 16.36 16.22 0.67
CA TRP A 125 17.19 17.06 -0.18
C TRP A 125 18.17 17.88 0.67
N ARG A 126 19.38 18.07 0.11
CA ARG A 126 20.43 18.88 0.72
C ARG A 126 21.10 19.81 -0.31
N ASP A 127 21.36 21.04 0.09
CA ASP A 127 22.16 22.02 -0.62
C ASP A 127 23.00 22.82 0.39
N GLY A 128 24.24 22.43 0.52
CA GLY A 128 25.12 22.94 1.60
C GLY A 128 24.55 22.68 2.98
N SER A 129 24.26 23.73 3.74
CA SER A 129 23.63 23.65 5.06
C SER A 129 22.10 23.53 5.02
N ARG A 130 21.47 23.78 3.88
CA ARG A 130 20.02 23.64 3.73
C ARG A 130 19.65 22.18 3.64
N ARG A 131 18.79 21.72 4.55
CA ARG A 131 18.28 20.36 4.61
C ARG A 131 16.77 20.38 4.65
N ARG A 132 16.12 19.65 3.72
CA ARG A 132 14.68 19.62 3.56
C ARG A 132 14.14 18.20 3.47
N VAL A 133 12.94 18.02 3.97
CA VAL A 133 12.11 16.84 3.76
C VAL A 133 10.89 17.26 2.95
N PHE A 134 10.67 16.60 1.82
CA PHE A 134 9.53 16.84 0.94
C PHE A 134 8.47 15.78 1.16
N LEU A 135 7.24 16.22 1.44
CA LEU A 135 6.07 15.39 1.66
C LEU A 135 5.04 15.64 0.57
N GLY A 136 4.72 14.60 -0.22
CA GLY A 136 3.51 14.57 -1.04
C GLY A 136 2.34 14.00 -0.25
N THR A 137 1.15 14.57 -0.40
CA THR A 137 -0.05 14.12 0.32
C THR A 137 -1.12 13.57 -0.62
N ILE A 138 -2.00 12.73 -0.07
CA ILE A 138 -3.09 12.09 -0.83
C ILE A 138 -4.12 13.10 -1.35
N ASP A 139 -4.18 14.30 -0.81
CA ASP A 139 -5.03 15.42 -1.25
C ASP A 139 -4.35 16.38 -2.24
N GLY A 140 -3.16 16.01 -2.74
CA GLY A 140 -2.49 16.72 -3.84
C GLY A 140 -1.66 17.93 -3.44
N ARG A 141 -1.12 17.98 -2.23
CA ARG A 141 -0.19 19.04 -1.79
C ARG A 141 1.23 18.50 -1.70
N LEU A 142 2.22 19.35 -2.03
CA LEU A 142 3.64 19.08 -1.82
C LEU A 142 4.20 20.07 -0.82
N PHE A 143 4.65 19.59 0.33
CA PHE A 143 5.23 20.40 1.40
C PHE A 143 6.76 20.31 1.41
N SER A 144 7.42 21.42 1.78
CA SER A 144 8.85 21.49 2.09
C SER A 144 9.04 21.79 3.57
N LEU A 145 9.69 20.87 4.30
CA LEU A 145 9.91 20.98 5.73
C LEU A 145 11.42 21.11 6.02
N TYR A 146 11.79 21.95 6.97
CA TYR A 146 13.15 21.94 7.53
C TYR A 146 13.39 20.58 8.21
N ALA A 147 14.40 19.84 7.75
CA ALA A 147 14.69 18.48 8.20
C ALA A 147 14.92 18.36 9.70
N ASP A 148 15.53 19.38 10.31
CA ASP A 148 15.87 19.37 11.74
C ASP A 148 14.69 19.68 12.66
N THR A 149 13.66 20.42 12.18
CA THR A 149 12.61 20.99 13.04
C THR A 149 11.20 20.63 12.62
N GLY A 150 11.00 20.12 11.40
CA GLY A 150 9.66 19.86 10.83
C GLY A 150 8.84 21.11 10.52
N LYS A 151 9.41 22.33 10.70
CA LYS A 151 8.73 23.57 10.33
C LYS A 151 8.68 23.73 8.81
N LEU A 152 7.63 24.40 8.31
CA LEU A 152 7.49 24.75 6.91
C LEU A 152 8.63 25.68 6.45
N ASP A 153 9.10 25.48 5.24
CA ASP A 153 10.05 26.37 4.57
C ASP A 153 9.30 27.43 3.78
N ASP A 154 9.06 28.58 4.36
CA ASP A 154 8.28 29.68 3.78
C ASP A 154 8.80 30.16 2.41
N ALA A 155 10.06 29.86 2.07
CA ALA A 155 10.64 30.18 0.76
C ALA A 155 10.16 29.23 -0.36
N PHE A 156 9.49 28.10 -0.02
CA PHE A 156 9.00 27.12 -0.97
C PHE A 156 7.52 27.35 -1.27
N GLY A 157 7.20 27.66 -2.52
CA GLY A 157 5.81 27.89 -2.96
C GLY A 157 5.13 29.04 -2.22
N THR A 158 3.96 28.78 -1.67
CA THR A 158 3.22 29.73 -0.83
C THR A 158 3.13 29.17 0.58
N GLY A 159 3.87 29.78 1.52
CA GLY A 159 3.85 29.34 2.92
C GLY A 159 4.37 27.90 3.16
N GLY A 160 5.36 27.48 2.37
CA GLY A 160 6.04 26.18 2.53
C GLY A 160 5.43 25.02 1.77
N TRP A 161 4.49 25.25 0.85
CA TRP A 161 3.89 24.21 0.05
C TRP A 161 3.39 24.69 -1.33
N ILE A 162 3.12 23.75 -2.22
CA ILE A 162 2.50 23.96 -3.53
C ILE A 162 1.30 23.03 -3.72
N ASP A 163 0.27 23.54 -4.41
CA ASP A 163 -0.88 22.74 -4.84
C ASP A 163 -0.55 22.03 -6.14
N LEU A 164 -0.57 20.71 -6.13
CA LEU A 164 -0.33 19.89 -7.32
C LEU A 164 -1.62 19.66 -8.12
N ARG A 165 -2.78 19.98 -7.58
CA ARG A 165 -4.05 19.74 -8.26
C ARG A 165 -4.20 20.68 -9.47
N ILE A 166 -4.75 20.13 -10.53
CA ILE A 166 -5.12 20.89 -11.73
C ILE A 166 -6.58 21.33 -11.57
N GLY A 167 -6.78 22.61 -11.29
CA GLY A 167 -8.11 23.12 -10.92
C GLY A 167 -8.58 22.55 -9.57
N LYS A 168 -9.84 22.07 -9.53
CA LYS A 168 -10.42 21.42 -8.33
C LYS A 168 -10.46 19.89 -8.44
N ALA A 169 -9.69 19.31 -9.35
CA ALA A 169 -9.73 17.88 -9.60
C ALA A 169 -9.19 17.09 -8.40
N LYS A 170 -9.82 15.95 -8.10
CA LYS A 170 -9.29 14.99 -7.13
C LYS A 170 -8.01 14.37 -7.69
N MET A 171 -6.90 14.63 -7.06
CA MET A 171 -5.62 14.00 -7.35
C MET A 171 -4.74 14.06 -6.11
N GLY A 172 -3.76 13.17 -6.02
CA GLY A 172 -2.90 13.11 -4.85
C GLY A 172 -1.56 12.46 -5.14
N MET A 173 -0.78 12.23 -4.10
CA MET A 173 0.47 11.47 -4.14
C MET A 173 0.41 10.32 -3.12
N THR A 174 0.74 9.11 -3.58
CA THR A 174 0.88 7.93 -2.72
C THR A 174 2.32 7.50 -2.52
N SER A 175 3.21 7.94 -3.41
CA SER A 175 4.65 7.64 -3.37
C SER A 175 5.47 8.90 -3.13
N PRO A 176 6.66 8.79 -2.50
CA PRO A 176 7.52 9.95 -2.28
C PRO A 176 7.98 10.58 -3.60
N PRO A 177 8.22 11.88 -3.64
CA PRO A 177 8.86 12.51 -4.79
C PRO A 177 10.29 12.01 -4.97
N VAL A 178 10.83 12.15 -6.19
CA VAL A 178 12.23 11.85 -6.50
C VAL A 178 13.04 13.14 -6.50
N ILE A 179 14.23 13.07 -5.91
CA ILE A 179 15.18 14.20 -5.94
C ILE A 179 16.23 13.96 -7.03
N HIS A 180 16.43 14.95 -7.88
CA HIS A 180 17.58 15.01 -8.79
C HIS A 180 18.23 16.39 -8.73
N LYS A 181 19.44 16.46 -8.19
CA LYS A 181 20.11 17.76 -7.92
C LYS A 181 19.21 18.69 -7.11
N ASN A 182 18.79 19.82 -7.71
CA ASN A 182 17.89 20.80 -7.09
C ASN A 182 16.45 20.70 -7.61
N LEU A 183 16.04 19.54 -8.11
CA LEU A 183 14.69 19.28 -8.56
C LEU A 183 13.98 18.29 -7.64
N VAL A 184 12.74 18.61 -7.29
CA VAL A 184 11.76 17.71 -6.66
C VAL A 184 10.80 17.28 -7.74
N ILE A 185 10.82 15.99 -8.09
CA ILE A 185 10.05 15.43 -9.20
C ILE A 185 8.89 14.64 -8.65
N CYS A 186 7.68 15.00 -9.02
CA CYS A 186 6.43 14.44 -8.51
C CYS A 186 5.68 13.69 -9.60
N GLY A 187 5.32 12.44 -9.30
CA GLY A 187 4.22 11.76 -9.96
C GLY A 187 2.89 12.16 -9.30
N SER A 188 1.83 11.47 -9.69
CA SER A 188 0.50 11.71 -9.11
C SER A 188 -0.33 10.44 -9.11
N LEU A 189 -1.34 10.39 -8.25
CA LEU A 189 -2.48 9.49 -8.33
C LEU A 189 -3.67 10.30 -8.84
N VAL A 190 -4.28 9.87 -9.95
CA VAL A 190 -5.50 10.46 -10.50
C VAL A 190 -6.60 9.40 -10.60
N PRO A 191 -7.89 9.80 -10.57
CA PRO A 191 -9.00 8.86 -10.76
C PRO A 191 -8.94 8.18 -12.14
N ASP A 192 -9.33 6.92 -12.18
CA ASP A 192 -9.30 6.03 -13.36
C ASP A 192 -10.68 5.43 -13.71
N GLY A 193 -11.70 5.69 -12.90
CA GLY A 193 -13.05 5.12 -13.06
C GLY A 193 -13.90 5.74 -14.16
N GLU A 194 -13.54 6.95 -14.64
CA GLU A 194 -14.24 7.66 -15.70
C GLU A 194 -13.28 8.03 -16.84
N PRO A 195 -13.76 8.11 -18.10
CA PRO A 195 -12.89 8.36 -19.26
C PRO A 195 -12.13 9.68 -19.18
N ARG A 196 -12.79 10.71 -18.63
CA ARG A 196 -12.23 12.04 -18.50
C ARG A 196 -11.84 12.32 -17.06
N GLY A 197 -10.70 12.98 -16.89
CA GLY A 197 -10.17 13.28 -15.57
C GLY A 197 -8.97 14.23 -15.62
N PRO A 198 -8.37 14.52 -14.46
CA PRO A 198 -7.17 15.33 -14.40
C PRO A 198 -6.02 14.63 -15.09
N SER A 199 -5.11 15.42 -15.68
CA SER A 199 -3.87 14.90 -16.23
C SER A 199 -2.98 14.31 -15.15
N GLY A 200 -2.42 13.12 -15.41
CA GLY A 200 -1.45 12.45 -14.54
C GLY A 200 0.00 12.88 -14.76
N ASP A 201 0.24 14.05 -15.36
CA ASP A 201 1.55 14.54 -15.76
C ASP A 201 2.59 14.48 -14.63
N VAL A 202 3.83 14.11 -15.00
CA VAL A 202 4.97 14.16 -14.10
C VAL A 202 5.59 15.56 -14.17
N ARG A 203 5.81 16.16 -13.00
CA ARG A 203 6.26 17.55 -12.89
C ARG A 203 7.46 17.67 -11.98
N ALA A 204 8.43 18.50 -12.39
CA ALA A 204 9.58 18.83 -11.57
C ALA A 204 9.51 20.29 -11.12
N PHE A 205 9.88 20.50 -9.87
CA PHE A 205 9.90 21.81 -9.23
C PHE A 205 11.29 22.08 -8.67
N ASP A 206 11.72 23.33 -8.71
CA ASP A 206 12.95 23.77 -8.04
C ASP A 206 12.81 23.57 -6.52
N ALA A 207 13.73 22.82 -5.92
CA ALA A 207 13.67 22.42 -4.51
C ALA A 207 13.78 23.58 -3.52
N ARG A 208 14.31 24.73 -3.96
CA ARG A 208 14.47 25.93 -3.13
C ARG A 208 13.23 26.81 -3.12
N SER A 209 12.56 26.92 -4.27
CA SER A 209 11.51 27.92 -4.50
C SER A 209 10.12 27.33 -4.78
N GLY A 210 10.04 26.02 -5.13
CA GLY A 210 8.79 25.42 -5.58
C GLY A 210 8.34 25.84 -6.98
N LYS A 211 9.16 26.59 -7.74
CA LYS A 211 8.81 26.97 -9.12
C LYS A 211 8.85 25.76 -10.03
N LEU A 212 7.83 25.62 -10.89
CA LEU A 212 7.78 24.58 -11.92
C LEU A 212 8.98 24.75 -12.88
N ALA A 213 9.76 23.67 -13.03
CA ALA A 213 10.91 23.60 -13.93
C ALA A 213 10.53 22.96 -15.27
N TRP A 214 9.83 21.83 -15.24
CA TRP A 214 9.36 21.14 -16.43
C TRP A 214 8.14 20.25 -16.14
N THR A 215 7.42 19.90 -17.21
CA THR A 215 6.31 18.95 -17.20
C THR A 215 6.55 17.90 -18.29
N PHE A 216 6.35 16.63 -17.96
CA PHE A 216 6.24 15.53 -18.91
C PHE A 216 4.75 15.13 -19.00
N HIS A 217 4.17 15.23 -20.19
CA HIS A 217 2.79 14.85 -20.45
C HIS A 217 2.68 13.33 -20.56
N THR A 218 1.96 12.71 -19.66
CA THR A 218 1.78 11.24 -19.63
C THR A 218 0.80 10.73 -20.68
N VAL A 219 -0.11 11.59 -21.13
CA VAL A 219 -0.93 11.42 -22.34
C VAL A 219 -0.42 12.43 -23.36
N ALA A 220 0.11 11.93 -24.48
CA ALA A 220 0.70 12.76 -25.51
C ALA A 220 -0.33 13.73 -26.13
N ARG A 221 0.00 15.02 -26.19
CA ARG A 221 -0.86 16.09 -26.70
C ARG A 221 -0.65 16.32 -28.20
N ALA A 222 -1.56 17.08 -28.82
CA ALA A 222 -1.43 17.42 -30.22
C ALA A 222 -0.05 17.99 -30.57
N GLY A 223 0.61 17.41 -31.58
CA GLY A 223 1.95 17.78 -32.01
C GLY A 223 3.10 17.15 -31.20
N GLU A 224 2.83 16.45 -30.13
CA GLU A 224 3.83 15.70 -29.36
C GLU A 224 4.00 14.27 -29.89
N PHE A 225 5.19 13.71 -29.68
CA PHE A 225 5.47 12.31 -29.98
C PHE A 225 4.48 11.39 -29.27
N GLY A 226 3.86 10.47 -30.02
CA GLY A 226 2.91 9.49 -29.49
C GLY A 226 1.44 9.94 -29.53
N ASN A 227 1.14 11.19 -29.90
CA ASN A 227 -0.25 11.63 -30.06
C ASN A 227 -0.97 10.89 -31.19
N ASP A 228 -0.23 10.51 -32.24
CA ASP A 228 -0.70 9.70 -33.37
C ASP A 228 -1.09 8.26 -33.00
N THR A 229 -0.73 7.82 -31.80
CA THR A 229 -1.15 6.52 -31.24
C THR A 229 -2.55 6.54 -30.63
N TRP A 230 -3.20 7.68 -30.56
CA TRP A 230 -4.56 7.90 -30.09
C TRP A 230 -5.51 8.12 -31.26
N ALA A 231 -6.72 7.56 -31.17
CA ALA A 231 -7.77 7.97 -32.10
C ALA A 231 -8.03 9.48 -31.98
N PRO A 232 -8.40 10.17 -33.09
CA PRO A 232 -8.63 11.61 -33.08
C PRO A 232 -9.55 12.08 -31.95
N GLY A 233 -9.08 13.02 -31.12
CA GLY A 233 -9.80 13.59 -29.99
C GLY A 233 -9.90 12.69 -28.73
N SER A 234 -9.51 11.41 -28.80
CA SER A 234 -9.66 10.49 -27.65
C SER A 234 -8.65 10.75 -26.52
N TRP A 235 -7.59 11.46 -26.78
CA TRP A 235 -6.58 11.90 -25.82
C TRP A 235 -7.02 13.15 -25.01
N GLU A 236 -7.95 13.95 -25.54
CA GLU A 236 -8.39 15.18 -24.91
C GLU A 236 -9.09 14.94 -23.57
N GLY A 237 -8.57 15.53 -22.49
CA GLY A 237 -9.09 15.34 -21.14
C GLY A 237 -9.00 13.90 -20.61
N ARG A 238 -8.22 13.02 -21.26
CA ARG A 238 -8.04 11.64 -20.80
C ARG A 238 -7.36 11.61 -19.43
N GLY A 239 -8.00 10.89 -18.47
CA GLY A 239 -7.44 10.60 -17.16
C GLY A 239 -6.69 9.26 -17.12
N GLY A 240 -6.33 8.81 -15.92
CA GLY A 240 -5.79 7.49 -15.64
C GLY A 240 -4.28 7.37 -15.76
N THR A 241 -3.68 7.71 -16.90
CA THR A 241 -2.23 7.58 -17.12
C THR A 241 -1.45 8.50 -16.19
N ASN A 242 -0.80 7.91 -15.19
CA ASN A 242 -0.10 8.65 -14.14
C ASN A 242 1.08 7.85 -13.55
N ALA A 243 1.90 8.48 -12.72
CA ALA A 243 2.98 7.84 -11.97
C ALA A 243 2.63 7.80 -10.48
N TRP A 244 1.63 6.99 -10.08
CA TRP A 244 1.38 6.70 -8.67
C TRP A 244 2.44 5.80 -8.04
N PRO A 245 3.12 4.89 -8.81
CA PRO A 245 4.23 4.11 -8.29
C PRO A 245 5.46 4.98 -8.01
N PRO A 246 6.40 4.51 -7.19
CA PRO A 246 7.68 5.19 -7.04
C PRO A 246 8.47 5.20 -8.35
N MET A 247 9.18 6.30 -8.60
CA MET A 247 10.10 6.44 -9.73
C MET A 247 11.55 6.22 -9.28
N SER A 248 12.47 6.03 -10.23
CA SER A 248 13.91 5.89 -9.97
C SER A 248 14.73 6.80 -10.84
N VAL A 249 15.90 7.20 -10.38
CA VAL A 249 16.79 8.09 -11.15
C VAL A 249 18.23 7.57 -11.17
N ASP A 250 18.81 7.49 -12.35
CA ASP A 250 20.25 7.40 -12.55
C ASP A 250 20.84 8.79 -12.32
N SER A 251 21.26 9.06 -11.11
CA SER A 251 21.76 10.37 -10.71
C SER A 251 23.05 10.77 -11.43
N GLU A 252 23.85 9.80 -11.86
CA GLU A 252 25.10 10.01 -12.57
C GLU A 252 24.86 10.47 -13.99
N ARG A 253 23.94 9.80 -14.70
CA ARG A 253 23.58 10.14 -16.10
C ARG A 253 22.47 11.15 -16.21
N GLY A 254 21.73 11.43 -15.12
CA GLY A 254 20.58 12.30 -15.12
C GLY A 254 19.38 11.72 -15.86
N ILE A 255 19.16 10.40 -15.78
CA ILE A 255 18.03 9.72 -16.43
C ILE A 255 16.98 9.38 -15.37
N LEU A 256 15.77 9.91 -15.50
CA LEU A 256 14.63 9.55 -14.67
C LEU A 256 13.82 8.45 -15.38
N PHE A 257 13.48 7.40 -14.65
CA PHE A 257 12.64 6.29 -15.11
C PHE A 257 11.26 6.39 -14.47
N ILE A 258 10.24 6.52 -15.30
CA ILE A 258 8.85 6.76 -14.93
C ILE A 258 8.02 5.52 -15.29
N PRO A 259 7.50 4.77 -14.31
CA PRO A 259 6.54 3.70 -14.55
C PRO A 259 5.14 4.31 -14.66
N LEU A 260 4.52 4.20 -15.82
CA LEU A 260 3.20 4.76 -16.09
C LEU A 260 2.08 3.71 -16.06
N THR A 261 0.91 4.17 -15.69
CA THR A 261 -0.31 3.37 -15.51
C THR A 261 -1.24 3.43 -16.71
N SER A 262 -2.31 2.65 -16.67
CA SER A 262 -3.32 2.58 -17.73
C SER A 262 -4.01 3.93 -17.98
N PRO A 263 -4.36 4.24 -19.22
CA PRO A 263 -5.36 5.28 -19.49
C PRO A 263 -6.73 4.83 -18.98
N SER A 264 -7.51 5.74 -18.40
CA SER A 264 -8.89 5.44 -18.00
C SER A 264 -9.79 5.14 -19.23
N THR A 265 -10.70 4.18 -19.15
CA THR A 265 -11.02 3.31 -18.02
C THR A 265 -10.30 1.98 -18.17
N ASP A 266 -10.07 1.28 -17.06
CA ASP A 266 -9.18 0.11 -17.02
C ASP A 266 -9.64 -1.09 -17.88
N PHE A 267 -10.95 -1.28 -18.08
CA PHE A 267 -11.51 -2.50 -18.71
C PHE A 267 -12.26 -2.25 -20.02
N TYR A 268 -12.45 -0.99 -20.40
CA TYR A 268 -13.09 -0.62 -21.65
C TYR A 268 -12.27 0.45 -22.35
N GLY A 269 -11.89 0.22 -23.58
CA GLY A 269 -11.07 1.11 -24.39
C GLY A 269 -11.70 1.50 -25.73
N GLY A 270 -12.98 1.17 -25.98
CA GLY A 270 -13.64 1.44 -27.26
C GLY A 270 -13.73 2.95 -27.59
N ASP A 271 -13.63 3.82 -26.58
CA ASP A 271 -13.58 5.28 -26.71
C ASP A 271 -12.13 5.83 -26.84
N ARG A 272 -11.09 4.99 -26.69
CA ARG A 272 -9.67 5.36 -26.73
C ARG A 272 -8.83 4.46 -27.62
N LYS A 273 -9.34 4.15 -28.81
CA LYS A 273 -8.69 3.25 -29.77
C LYS A 273 -7.25 3.68 -30.07
N GLY A 274 -6.38 2.68 -30.31
CA GLY A 274 -4.95 2.87 -30.54
C GLY A 274 -4.10 2.36 -29.38
N ALA A 275 -2.77 2.45 -29.51
CA ALA A 275 -1.85 2.04 -28.46
C ALA A 275 -1.89 2.96 -27.23
N GLY A 276 -2.21 4.25 -27.41
CA GLY A 276 -2.47 5.19 -26.32
C GLY A 276 -1.24 5.59 -25.51
N LEU A 277 -0.18 6.10 -26.15
CA LEU A 277 1.05 6.50 -25.45
C LEU A 277 0.83 7.75 -24.55
N PHE A 278 1.40 7.69 -23.32
CA PHE A 278 2.35 6.69 -22.78
C PHE A 278 1.71 5.75 -21.75
N GLY A 279 0.44 5.37 -21.91
CA GLY A 279 -0.17 4.37 -21.02
C GLY A 279 0.68 3.10 -20.93
N ASP A 280 0.78 2.55 -19.71
CA ASP A 280 1.47 1.29 -19.41
C ASP A 280 2.92 1.21 -19.93
N SER A 281 3.60 2.34 -19.94
CA SER A 281 4.97 2.47 -20.47
C SER A 281 5.98 2.73 -19.36
N LEU A 282 7.14 2.06 -19.47
CA LEU A 282 8.36 2.53 -18.81
C LEU A 282 8.95 3.63 -19.67
N VAL A 283 9.00 4.86 -19.15
CA VAL A 283 9.52 6.02 -19.87
C VAL A 283 10.80 6.50 -19.22
N ALA A 284 11.85 6.68 -20.01
CA ALA A 284 13.09 7.32 -19.59
C ALA A 284 13.12 8.76 -20.11
N VAL A 285 13.33 9.71 -19.20
CA VAL A 285 13.46 11.13 -19.54
C VAL A 285 14.77 11.72 -18.99
N ASP A 286 15.28 12.75 -19.63
CA ASP A 286 16.31 13.61 -19.03
C ASP A 286 15.74 14.26 -17.77
N ALA A 287 16.29 13.94 -16.62
CA ALA A 287 15.79 14.39 -15.31
C ALA A 287 15.90 15.93 -15.12
N ASN A 288 16.78 16.60 -15.88
CA ASN A 288 16.94 18.05 -15.79
C ASN A 288 15.89 18.81 -16.63
N THR A 289 15.37 18.19 -17.70
CA THR A 289 14.54 18.89 -18.71
C THR A 289 13.17 18.26 -18.94
N GLY A 290 12.94 17.03 -18.48
CA GLY A 290 11.72 16.25 -18.73
C GLY A 290 11.61 15.72 -20.18
N LYS A 291 12.64 15.90 -21.03
CA LYS A 291 12.62 15.42 -22.40
C LYS A 291 12.73 13.91 -22.46
N ARG A 292 11.81 13.24 -23.19
CA ARG A 292 11.84 11.79 -23.41
C ARG A 292 13.13 11.39 -24.13
N LEU A 293 13.80 10.39 -23.58
CA LEU A 293 14.95 9.70 -24.20
C LEU A 293 14.48 8.46 -24.95
N TRP A 294 13.79 7.58 -24.26
CA TRP A 294 13.18 6.37 -24.81
C TRP A 294 11.95 5.95 -23.99
N HIS A 295 11.19 4.98 -24.48
CA HIS A 295 10.11 4.35 -23.75
C HIS A 295 9.91 2.93 -24.26
N PHE A 296 9.25 2.10 -23.45
CA PHE A 296 8.76 0.80 -23.83
C PHE A 296 7.36 0.59 -23.23
N GLN A 297 6.37 0.28 -24.05
CA GLN A 297 5.01 0.00 -23.61
C GLN A 297 4.90 -1.49 -23.24
N THR A 298 4.64 -1.80 -21.98
CA THR A 298 4.59 -3.18 -21.45
C THR A 298 3.25 -3.86 -21.68
N VAL A 299 2.19 -3.08 -21.92
CA VAL A 299 0.85 -3.55 -22.30
C VAL A 299 0.26 -2.57 -23.32
N HIS A 300 -0.04 -3.04 -24.53
CA HIS A 300 -0.70 -2.25 -25.57
C HIS A 300 -2.20 -2.20 -25.29
N HIS A 301 -2.81 -1.02 -25.41
CA HIS A 301 -4.26 -0.83 -25.27
C HIS A 301 -4.84 -1.62 -24.09
N ASN A 302 -4.35 -1.32 -22.90
CA ASN A 302 -4.63 -2.10 -21.69
C ASN A 302 -6.13 -2.16 -21.36
N LEU A 303 -6.66 -3.38 -21.20
CA LEU A 303 -8.06 -3.71 -20.86
C LEU A 303 -8.18 -4.55 -19.58
N TRP A 304 -7.14 -4.54 -18.70
CA TRP A 304 -7.01 -5.48 -17.57
C TRP A 304 -6.54 -4.83 -16.27
N ASP A 305 -6.35 -3.51 -16.23
CA ASP A 305 -5.72 -2.82 -15.09
C ASP A 305 -4.28 -3.37 -14.81
N TYR A 306 -3.51 -3.59 -15.88
CA TYR A 306 -2.13 -4.09 -15.79
C TYR A 306 -1.09 -2.98 -15.80
N ASP A 307 -1.27 -2.00 -14.90
CA ASP A 307 -0.30 -0.93 -14.65
C ASP A 307 1.14 -1.44 -14.49
N ILE A 308 2.11 -0.59 -14.74
CA ILE A 308 3.46 -0.76 -14.21
C ILE A 308 3.45 -0.27 -12.75
N PRO A 309 3.44 -1.17 -11.73
CA PRO A 309 3.06 -0.77 -10.38
C PRO A 309 4.23 -0.38 -9.47
N ALA A 310 5.48 -0.57 -9.92
CA ALA A 310 6.65 -0.56 -9.06
C ALA A 310 7.76 0.34 -9.57
N ALA A 311 8.63 0.78 -8.66
CA ALA A 311 9.86 1.48 -9.03
C ALA A 311 10.70 0.64 -10.00
N PRO A 312 11.16 1.21 -11.11
CA PRO A 312 12.18 0.59 -11.96
C PRO A 312 13.48 0.42 -11.15
N VAL A 313 14.06 -0.77 -11.16
CA VAL A 313 15.27 -1.08 -10.38
C VAL A 313 16.49 -0.91 -11.27
N LEU A 314 17.41 -0.04 -10.88
CA LEU A 314 18.68 0.10 -11.60
C LEU A 314 19.61 -1.06 -11.24
N VAL A 315 19.97 -1.84 -12.24
CA VAL A 315 20.70 -3.08 -12.08
C VAL A 315 21.94 -3.09 -12.97
N GLN A 316 22.85 -4.02 -12.69
CA GLN A 316 23.92 -4.41 -13.59
C GLN A 316 23.70 -5.86 -13.99
N VAL A 317 23.95 -6.19 -15.24
CA VAL A 317 23.85 -7.55 -15.78
C VAL A 317 25.09 -7.88 -16.58
N ARG A 318 25.51 -9.15 -16.56
CA ARG A 318 26.65 -9.62 -17.33
C ARG A 318 26.17 -10.22 -18.66
N LYS A 319 26.62 -9.62 -19.76
CA LYS A 319 26.35 -10.13 -21.12
C LYS A 319 27.63 -10.27 -21.91
N ASN A 320 27.86 -11.44 -22.47
CA ASN A 320 29.08 -11.72 -23.26
C ASN A 320 30.37 -11.32 -22.54
N GLY A 321 30.45 -11.60 -21.21
CA GLY A 321 31.57 -11.27 -20.34
C GLY A 321 31.65 -9.79 -19.93
N LYS A 322 30.82 -8.89 -20.44
CA LYS A 322 30.81 -7.46 -20.12
C LYS A 322 29.71 -7.15 -19.11
N LEU A 323 29.99 -6.26 -18.16
CA LEU A 323 29.02 -5.71 -17.25
C LEU A 323 28.28 -4.56 -17.93
N ILE A 324 26.94 -4.58 -17.89
CA ILE A 324 26.05 -3.67 -18.58
C ILE A 324 25.15 -2.99 -17.56
N ASP A 325 25.05 -1.66 -17.63
CA ASP A 325 24.08 -0.91 -16.86
C ASP A 325 22.68 -1.06 -17.48
N ALA A 326 21.78 -1.63 -16.71
CA ALA A 326 20.41 -1.93 -17.13
C ALA A 326 19.38 -1.38 -16.13
N VAL A 327 18.12 -1.37 -16.53
CA VAL A 327 16.96 -1.13 -15.69
C VAL A 327 16.03 -2.34 -15.79
N ALA A 328 15.64 -2.89 -14.65
CA ALA A 328 14.70 -4.00 -14.54
C ALA A 328 13.34 -3.50 -14.06
N GLN A 329 12.29 -3.87 -14.77
CA GLN A 329 10.90 -3.52 -14.47
C GLN A 329 10.06 -4.76 -14.21
N VAL A 330 9.60 -4.92 -12.98
CA VAL A 330 8.61 -5.93 -12.63
C VAL A 330 7.20 -5.36 -12.83
N THR A 331 6.25 -6.21 -13.24
CA THR A 331 4.93 -5.79 -13.70
C THR A 331 3.78 -6.57 -13.04
N LYS A 332 2.57 -6.02 -13.09
CA LYS A 332 1.35 -6.74 -12.70
C LYS A 332 1.14 -8.01 -13.54
N THR A 333 1.58 -8.01 -14.79
CA THR A 333 1.49 -9.19 -15.68
C THR A 333 2.33 -10.38 -15.24
N GLY A 334 3.19 -10.21 -14.23
CA GLY A 334 4.08 -11.27 -13.77
C GLY A 334 5.36 -11.40 -14.58
N PHE A 335 5.64 -10.46 -15.49
CA PHE A 335 6.87 -10.41 -16.28
C PHE A 335 7.89 -9.46 -15.66
N THR A 336 9.17 -9.76 -15.91
CA THR A 336 10.29 -8.85 -15.68
C THR A 336 10.88 -8.43 -17.03
N PHE A 337 10.78 -7.15 -17.33
CA PHE A 337 11.45 -6.56 -18.49
C PHE A 337 12.80 -6.00 -18.07
N VAL A 338 13.83 -6.17 -18.88
CA VAL A 338 15.18 -5.66 -18.60
C VAL A 338 15.69 -4.93 -19.84
N PHE A 339 16.06 -3.65 -19.67
CA PHE A 339 16.50 -2.79 -20.77
C PHE A 339 17.88 -2.21 -20.50
N TYR A 340 18.64 -1.97 -21.57
CA TYR A 340 19.81 -1.09 -21.49
C TYR A 340 19.36 0.29 -21.01
N ARG A 341 20.01 0.78 -19.95
CA ARG A 341 19.56 1.97 -19.22
C ARG A 341 19.52 3.23 -20.09
N THR A 342 20.45 3.35 -21.05
CA THR A 342 20.58 4.55 -21.89
C THR A 342 19.79 4.48 -23.19
N THR A 343 19.56 3.30 -23.76
CA THR A 343 18.96 3.15 -25.08
C THR A 343 17.53 2.61 -25.05
N GLY A 344 17.15 1.89 -23.98
CA GLY A 344 15.86 1.20 -23.90
C GLY A 344 15.79 -0.07 -24.74
N GLU A 345 16.91 -0.49 -25.35
CA GLU A 345 16.98 -1.79 -26.02
C GLU A 345 16.80 -2.92 -25.00
N PRO A 346 16.03 -3.97 -25.32
CA PRO A 346 15.83 -5.07 -24.38
C PRO A 346 17.12 -5.92 -24.25
N VAL A 347 17.47 -6.26 -22.99
CA VAL A 347 18.60 -7.16 -22.69
C VAL A 347 18.29 -8.61 -23.08
N PHE A 348 17.03 -9.01 -22.96
CA PHE A 348 16.50 -10.29 -23.40
C PHE A 348 15.46 -10.07 -24.50
N PRO A 349 15.35 -10.98 -25.50
CA PRO A 349 14.35 -10.83 -26.55
C PRO A 349 12.93 -10.68 -26.01
N ILE A 350 12.14 -9.84 -26.66
CA ILE A 350 10.72 -9.65 -26.40
C ILE A 350 9.96 -10.03 -27.68
N GLU A 351 8.95 -10.86 -27.54
CA GLU A 351 8.09 -11.33 -28.62
C GLU A 351 6.73 -10.68 -28.51
N GLU A 352 6.15 -10.32 -29.66
CA GLU A 352 4.75 -9.92 -29.76
C GLU A 352 3.88 -11.16 -29.90
N VAL A 353 3.10 -11.48 -28.86
CA VAL A 353 2.24 -12.67 -28.86
C VAL A 353 0.80 -12.30 -29.22
N PRO A 354 0.13 -13.05 -30.11
CA PRO A 354 -1.27 -12.80 -30.45
C PRO A 354 -2.19 -12.91 -29.24
N VAL A 355 -3.22 -12.06 -29.19
CA VAL A 355 -4.25 -12.08 -28.15
C VAL A 355 -5.64 -12.19 -28.77
N PRO A 356 -6.64 -12.74 -28.04
CA PRO A 356 -8.01 -12.83 -28.53
C PRO A 356 -8.63 -11.45 -28.79
N ALA A 357 -9.48 -11.35 -29.79
CA ALA A 357 -10.28 -10.15 -30.01
C ALA A 357 -11.28 -9.96 -28.86
N SER A 358 -11.60 -8.69 -28.54
CA SER A 358 -12.67 -8.39 -27.60
C SER A 358 -14.03 -8.80 -28.18
N THR A 359 -14.92 -9.29 -27.30
CA THR A 359 -16.31 -9.62 -27.65
C THR A 359 -17.28 -8.49 -27.27
N ILE A 360 -16.77 -7.40 -26.70
CA ILE A 360 -17.58 -6.25 -26.27
C ILE A 360 -17.83 -5.32 -27.46
N PRO A 361 -19.08 -4.94 -27.74
CA PRO A 361 -19.38 -4.04 -28.85
C PRO A 361 -18.62 -2.72 -28.77
N GLY A 362 -17.98 -2.32 -29.87
CA GLY A 362 -17.21 -1.09 -29.97
C GLY A 362 -15.78 -1.17 -29.40
N GLU A 363 -15.45 -2.22 -28.65
CA GLU A 363 -14.11 -2.48 -28.13
C GLU A 363 -13.26 -3.18 -29.23
N SER A 364 -11.96 -2.88 -29.22
CA SER A 364 -10.98 -3.54 -30.11
C SER A 364 -9.70 -3.78 -29.34
N ALA A 365 -9.47 -5.02 -28.92
CA ALA A 365 -8.19 -5.37 -28.29
C ALA A 365 -7.04 -5.12 -29.27
N TRP A 366 -5.87 -4.73 -28.75
CA TRP A 366 -4.66 -4.69 -29.54
C TRP A 366 -4.29 -6.11 -29.95
N PRO A 367 -3.91 -6.36 -31.23
CA PRO A 367 -3.81 -7.72 -31.76
C PRO A 367 -2.70 -8.58 -31.12
N THR A 368 -1.69 -7.94 -30.53
CA THR A 368 -0.56 -8.60 -29.86
C THR A 368 -0.21 -7.94 -28.54
N GLN A 369 0.55 -8.65 -27.69
CA GLN A 369 1.09 -8.09 -26.46
C GLN A 369 2.56 -8.49 -26.30
N PRO A 370 3.42 -7.61 -25.74
CA PRO A 370 4.83 -7.88 -25.55
C PRO A 370 5.05 -8.89 -24.43
N ARG A 371 5.80 -9.94 -24.73
CA ARG A 371 6.19 -10.99 -23.80
C ARG A 371 7.71 -11.17 -23.82
N PRO A 372 8.42 -10.94 -22.69
CA PRO A 372 9.83 -11.25 -22.62
C PRO A 372 10.04 -12.77 -22.67
N VAL A 373 10.98 -13.21 -23.52
CA VAL A 373 11.37 -14.62 -23.60
C VAL A 373 12.06 -15.07 -22.31
N LYS A 374 12.79 -14.14 -21.68
CA LYS A 374 13.49 -14.30 -20.40
C LYS A 374 13.40 -13.00 -19.59
N PRO A 375 13.35 -13.10 -18.26
CA PRO A 375 13.11 -14.29 -17.41
C PRO A 375 11.71 -14.87 -17.62
N PRO A 376 11.47 -16.13 -17.18
CA PRO A 376 10.12 -16.71 -17.22
C PRO A 376 9.17 -15.92 -16.31
N PRO A 377 7.84 -15.98 -16.54
CA PRO A 377 6.88 -15.27 -15.67
C PRO A 377 6.92 -15.80 -14.24
N TYR A 378 6.96 -14.89 -13.28
CA TYR A 378 6.99 -15.22 -11.84
C TYR A 378 5.60 -15.36 -11.23
N ALA A 379 4.54 -15.13 -11.98
CA ALA A 379 3.14 -15.28 -11.55
C ALA A 379 2.37 -16.16 -12.55
N ARG A 380 1.26 -16.72 -12.07
CA ARG A 380 0.33 -17.53 -12.85
C ARG A 380 -0.25 -16.72 -14.02
N GLN A 381 -0.25 -17.31 -15.23
CA GLN A 381 -0.67 -16.65 -16.48
C GLN A 381 -2.05 -17.12 -16.98
N SER A 382 -2.59 -18.17 -16.40
CA SER A 382 -3.88 -18.78 -16.71
C SER A 382 -4.29 -19.74 -15.62
N MET A 383 -5.51 -20.25 -15.69
CA MET A 383 -6.03 -21.32 -14.85
C MET A 383 -7.00 -22.16 -15.66
N SER A 384 -7.13 -23.43 -15.33
CA SER A 384 -8.16 -24.34 -15.81
C SER A 384 -9.05 -24.82 -14.65
N LEU A 385 -10.19 -25.43 -14.96
CA LEU A 385 -11.15 -25.89 -13.94
C LEU A 385 -10.59 -26.96 -13.01
N ASP A 386 -9.70 -27.80 -13.48
CA ASP A 386 -9.03 -28.85 -12.69
C ASP A 386 -8.01 -28.28 -11.68
N GLU A 387 -7.61 -27.01 -11.86
CA GLU A 387 -6.79 -26.29 -10.88
C GLU A 387 -7.61 -25.59 -9.78
N LEU A 388 -8.93 -25.82 -9.75
CA LEU A 388 -9.76 -25.31 -8.66
C LEU A 388 -9.30 -25.88 -7.33
N THR A 389 -9.28 -25.04 -6.29
CA THR A 389 -8.74 -25.37 -4.96
C THR A 389 -9.37 -26.64 -4.39
N ASN A 390 -8.58 -27.37 -3.61
CA ASN A 390 -9.00 -28.54 -2.85
C ASN A 390 -8.50 -28.47 -1.39
N VAL A 391 -8.15 -27.28 -0.93
CA VAL A 391 -7.58 -27.08 0.42
C VAL A 391 -8.57 -27.42 1.53
N THR A 392 -9.86 -27.16 1.32
CA THR A 392 -10.95 -27.67 2.19
C THR A 392 -12.18 -27.99 1.33
N PRO A 393 -13.05 -28.93 1.78
CA PRO A 393 -14.30 -29.22 1.09
C PRO A 393 -15.21 -28.00 0.96
N GLU A 394 -15.28 -27.15 1.99
CA GLU A 394 -16.12 -25.94 2.04
C GLU A 394 -15.64 -24.91 1.02
N THR A 395 -14.34 -24.58 1.02
CA THR A 395 -13.74 -23.65 0.06
C THR A 395 -13.92 -24.17 -1.36
N ARG A 396 -13.72 -25.49 -1.60
CA ARG A 396 -13.93 -26.08 -2.93
C ARG A 396 -15.38 -25.95 -3.40
N ALA A 397 -16.35 -26.26 -2.54
CA ALA A 397 -17.78 -26.17 -2.88
C ALA A 397 -18.18 -24.73 -3.20
N TYR A 398 -17.72 -23.77 -2.39
CA TYR A 398 -17.95 -22.35 -2.66
C TYR A 398 -17.35 -21.92 -4.00
N CYS A 399 -16.08 -22.23 -4.23
CA CYS A 399 -15.37 -21.85 -5.45
C CYS A 399 -15.95 -22.53 -6.69
N ALA A 400 -16.40 -23.79 -6.61
CA ALA A 400 -17.07 -24.48 -7.71
C ALA A 400 -18.36 -23.76 -8.13
N LYS A 401 -19.17 -23.35 -7.14
CA LYS A 401 -20.39 -22.55 -7.39
C LYS A 401 -20.04 -21.17 -7.99
N LEU A 402 -18.97 -20.53 -7.51
CA LEU A 402 -18.54 -19.22 -7.96
C LEU A 402 -18.16 -19.19 -9.45
N VAL A 403 -17.58 -20.27 -9.98
CA VAL A 403 -17.13 -20.38 -11.38
C VAL A 403 -18.14 -21.07 -12.29
N GLU A 404 -19.35 -21.34 -11.82
CA GLU A 404 -20.39 -21.96 -12.66
C GLU A 404 -20.70 -21.08 -13.88
N GLY A 405 -20.47 -21.60 -15.08
CA GLY A 405 -20.60 -20.86 -16.33
C GLY A 405 -19.50 -19.84 -16.62
N ALA A 406 -18.48 -19.71 -15.76
CA ALA A 406 -17.36 -18.82 -16.00
C ALA A 406 -16.41 -19.35 -17.07
N MET A 407 -15.72 -18.42 -17.73
CA MET A 407 -14.64 -18.69 -18.67
C MET A 407 -13.29 -18.72 -17.96
N PHE A 408 -12.44 -19.65 -18.35
CA PHE A 408 -11.02 -19.72 -17.96
C PHE A 408 -10.18 -19.38 -19.17
N SER A 409 -9.35 -18.37 -19.07
CA SER A 409 -8.66 -17.81 -20.23
C SER A 409 -7.20 -17.52 -19.92
N PRO A 410 -6.30 -17.58 -20.93
CA PRO A 410 -4.94 -17.12 -20.77
C PRO A 410 -4.89 -15.61 -20.51
N ILE A 411 -3.73 -15.14 -20.01
CA ILE A 411 -3.45 -13.71 -19.84
C ILE A 411 -3.76 -12.94 -21.14
N PHE A 412 -4.17 -11.69 -21.01
CA PHE A 412 -4.54 -10.79 -22.10
C PHE A 412 -5.81 -11.20 -22.89
N THR A 413 -6.62 -12.10 -22.35
CA THR A 413 -7.98 -12.30 -22.90
C THR A 413 -8.88 -11.17 -22.39
N PRO A 414 -9.48 -10.34 -23.27
CA PRO A 414 -10.40 -9.27 -22.84
C PRO A 414 -11.61 -9.82 -22.10
N VAL A 415 -12.03 -9.11 -21.07
CA VAL A 415 -13.23 -9.47 -20.28
C VAL A 415 -14.48 -9.26 -21.12
N GLY A 416 -15.28 -10.32 -21.28
CA GLY A 416 -16.54 -10.29 -22.00
C GLY A 416 -17.76 -10.12 -21.09
N MET A 417 -18.97 -10.35 -21.65
CA MET A 417 -20.22 -10.34 -20.88
C MET A 417 -20.37 -11.55 -19.95
N LYS A 418 -19.64 -12.63 -20.20
CA LYS A 418 -19.63 -13.81 -19.33
C LYS A 418 -18.60 -13.64 -18.23
N PRO A 419 -18.87 -14.12 -16.99
CA PRO A 419 -17.87 -14.15 -15.94
C PRO A 419 -16.59 -14.81 -16.42
N THR A 420 -15.45 -14.16 -16.22
CA THR A 420 -14.13 -14.60 -16.68
C THR A 420 -13.16 -14.59 -15.50
N VAL A 421 -12.48 -15.73 -15.30
CA VAL A 421 -11.39 -15.86 -14.33
C VAL A 421 -10.12 -15.33 -14.95
N LEU A 422 -9.53 -14.32 -14.35
CA LEU A 422 -8.32 -13.63 -14.81
C LEU A 422 -7.12 -13.96 -13.93
N PHE A 423 -6.01 -14.33 -14.56
CA PHE A 423 -4.69 -14.46 -13.95
C PHE A 423 -3.61 -13.82 -14.84
N PRO A 424 -2.71 -13.00 -14.23
CA PRO A 424 -2.84 -12.45 -12.86
C PRO A 424 -4.10 -11.62 -12.67
N GLY A 425 -4.54 -11.44 -11.41
CA GLY A 425 -5.61 -10.48 -11.12
C GLY A 425 -5.14 -9.02 -11.24
N THR A 426 -6.02 -8.05 -11.04
CA THR A 426 -5.71 -6.61 -11.19
C THR A 426 -4.68 -6.07 -10.20
N ASN A 427 -4.48 -6.74 -9.06
CA ASN A 427 -3.35 -6.43 -8.17
C ASN A 427 -2.04 -7.06 -8.64
N GLY A 428 -2.10 -7.85 -9.70
CA GLY A 428 -0.96 -8.38 -10.42
C GLY A 428 -0.26 -9.55 -9.76
N GLY A 429 0.76 -10.02 -10.43
CA GLY A 429 1.77 -10.91 -9.90
C GLY A 429 2.66 -10.18 -8.91
N ALA A 430 3.28 -9.06 -9.32
CA ALA A 430 3.93 -8.10 -8.41
C ALA A 430 3.15 -6.79 -8.33
N ASN A 431 3.42 -6.01 -7.27
CA ASN A 431 2.78 -4.71 -7.05
C ASN A 431 3.83 -3.67 -6.60
N TRP A 432 3.40 -2.53 -6.02
CA TRP A 432 4.22 -1.36 -5.70
C TRP A 432 5.50 -1.65 -4.89
N GLY A 433 5.54 -2.75 -4.15
CA GLY A 433 6.74 -3.20 -3.45
C GLY A 433 7.92 -3.50 -4.37
N GLY A 434 7.66 -3.91 -5.60
CA GLY A 434 8.68 -4.14 -6.63
C GLY A 434 9.68 -5.24 -6.26
N GLY A 435 10.91 -5.11 -6.80
CA GLY A 435 12.01 -6.02 -6.51
C GLY A 435 13.08 -5.40 -5.62
N SER A 436 13.93 -6.24 -5.00
CA SER A 436 15.22 -5.85 -4.44
C SER A 436 16.35 -6.53 -5.20
N TYR A 437 17.46 -5.84 -5.40
CA TYR A 437 18.55 -6.30 -6.26
C TYR A 437 19.86 -6.41 -5.50
N ASP A 438 20.49 -7.57 -5.61
CA ASP A 438 21.84 -7.83 -5.07
C ASP A 438 22.90 -7.56 -6.14
N PRO A 439 23.73 -6.51 -6.00
CA PRO A 439 24.76 -6.17 -6.99
C PRO A 439 25.96 -7.15 -6.97
N GLU A 440 26.13 -7.95 -5.91
CA GLU A 440 27.22 -8.92 -5.83
C GLU A 440 26.96 -10.15 -6.71
N THR A 441 25.68 -10.55 -6.82
CA THR A 441 25.28 -11.76 -7.54
C THR A 441 24.41 -11.50 -8.76
N HIS A 442 24.13 -10.23 -9.08
CA HIS A 442 23.20 -9.78 -10.12
C HIS A 442 21.80 -10.43 -10.03
N THR A 443 21.34 -10.63 -8.79
CA THR A 443 20.07 -11.32 -8.51
C THR A 443 18.97 -10.33 -8.14
N LEU A 444 17.83 -10.42 -8.80
CA LEU A 444 16.62 -9.67 -8.46
C LEU A 444 15.66 -10.56 -7.68
N TYR A 445 15.26 -10.11 -6.49
CA TYR A 445 14.27 -10.80 -5.64
C TYR A 445 12.92 -10.13 -5.79
N VAL A 446 11.91 -10.90 -6.20
CA VAL A 446 10.54 -10.43 -6.45
C VAL A 446 9.56 -11.27 -5.65
N ASN A 447 8.75 -10.63 -4.82
CA ASN A 447 7.58 -11.30 -4.25
C ASN A 447 6.39 -11.17 -5.19
N SER A 448 5.64 -12.27 -5.30
CA SER A 448 4.45 -12.33 -6.15
C SER A 448 3.30 -13.02 -5.45
N MET A 449 2.08 -12.68 -5.86
CA MET A 449 0.87 -13.34 -5.41
C MET A 449 0.11 -13.92 -6.58
N ASP A 450 -0.47 -15.09 -6.34
CA ASP A 450 -1.41 -15.72 -7.24
C ASP A 450 -2.82 -15.58 -6.63
N VAL A 451 -3.45 -14.41 -6.84
CA VAL A 451 -4.85 -14.16 -6.50
C VAL A 451 -5.54 -13.69 -7.77
N GLY A 452 -6.40 -14.51 -8.31
CA GLY A 452 -7.17 -14.18 -9.51
C GLY A 452 -8.27 -13.16 -9.24
N MET A 453 -8.91 -12.73 -10.32
CA MET A 453 -10.12 -11.91 -10.31
C MET A 453 -11.23 -12.62 -11.08
N LEU A 454 -12.47 -12.33 -10.74
CA LEU A 454 -13.63 -12.81 -11.46
C LEU A 454 -14.50 -11.62 -11.87
N TYR A 455 -14.45 -11.27 -13.15
CA TYR A 455 -15.15 -10.13 -13.74
C TYR A 455 -15.99 -10.52 -14.94
N HIS A 456 -16.99 -9.70 -15.21
CA HIS A 456 -17.70 -9.61 -16.48
C HIS A 456 -18.01 -8.14 -16.78
N MET A 457 -18.26 -7.82 -18.04
CA MET A 457 -18.70 -6.50 -18.46
C MET A 457 -20.20 -6.40 -18.37
N VAL A 458 -20.68 -5.24 -17.92
CA VAL A 458 -22.09 -4.88 -17.88
C VAL A 458 -22.31 -3.53 -18.54
N GLU A 459 -23.51 -3.33 -19.08
CA GLU A 459 -23.91 -2.04 -19.64
C GLU A 459 -23.99 -0.96 -18.55
N ARG A 460 -23.61 0.24 -18.91
CA ARG A 460 -23.84 1.44 -18.11
C ARG A 460 -25.24 2.01 -18.41
N PRO A 461 -25.80 2.85 -17.53
CA PRO A 461 -27.04 3.56 -17.82
C PRO A 461 -26.98 4.34 -19.13
N ALA A 462 -28.10 4.44 -19.83
CA ALA A 462 -28.20 5.20 -21.08
C ALA A 462 -27.74 6.65 -20.86
N GLY A 463 -26.96 7.19 -21.79
CA GLY A 463 -26.36 8.52 -21.70
C GLY A 463 -25.02 8.59 -20.97
N SER A 464 -24.48 7.45 -20.48
CA SER A 464 -23.10 7.41 -19.98
C SER A 464 -22.11 7.66 -21.11
N GLU A 465 -20.98 8.31 -20.81
CA GLU A 465 -19.91 8.62 -21.79
C GLU A 465 -19.35 7.36 -22.45
N ILE A 466 -19.26 6.25 -21.70
CA ILE A 466 -18.88 4.93 -22.21
C ILE A 466 -19.98 3.91 -21.90
N PRO A 467 -20.24 2.93 -22.82
CA PRO A 467 -21.37 2.03 -22.68
C PRO A 467 -21.19 0.88 -21.69
N TYR A 468 -19.96 0.52 -21.33
CA TYR A 468 -19.67 -0.66 -20.53
C TYR A 468 -18.78 -0.33 -19.32
N ARG A 469 -18.90 -1.14 -18.25
CA ARG A 469 -18.02 -1.13 -17.08
C ARG A 469 -17.78 -2.54 -16.56
N PRO A 470 -16.67 -2.81 -15.88
CA PRO A 470 -16.47 -4.10 -15.22
C PRO A 470 -17.39 -4.23 -14.01
N GLN A 471 -17.84 -5.45 -13.77
CA GLN A 471 -18.53 -5.86 -12.57
C GLN A 471 -17.94 -7.14 -12.03
N GLY A 472 -17.65 -7.18 -10.73
CA GLY A 472 -17.19 -8.38 -10.06
C GLY A 472 -18.30 -9.40 -9.88
N SER A 473 -17.99 -10.66 -10.02
CA SER A 473 -18.94 -11.77 -9.97
C SER A 473 -18.87 -12.47 -8.61
N GLY A 474 -19.71 -12.01 -7.66
CA GLY A 474 -20.10 -12.82 -6.50
C GLY A 474 -19.08 -13.06 -5.36
N SER A 475 -17.83 -12.69 -5.51
CA SER A 475 -16.82 -12.84 -4.45
C SER A 475 -16.49 -11.51 -3.76
N PRO A 476 -16.00 -11.52 -2.50
CA PRO A 476 -15.58 -10.31 -1.82
C PRO A 476 -14.54 -9.52 -2.63
N ASN A 477 -14.81 -8.24 -2.86
CA ASN A 477 -13.94 -7.34 -3.63
C ASN A 477 -13.58 -7.83 -5.04
N SER A 478 -14.45 -8.64 -5.66
CA SER A 478 -14.26 -9.23 -7.00
C SER A 478 -13.02 -10.12 -7.15
N ARG A 479 -12.37 -10.50 -6.06
CA ARG A 479 -11.23 -11.42 -6.09
C ARG A 479 -11.69 -12.87 -6.12
N PHE A 480 -10.88 -13.71 -6.73
CA PHE A 480 -11.16 -15.12 -6.87
C PHE A 480 -10.77 -15.89 -5.59
N TRP A 481 -11.55 -15.68 -4.53
CA TRP A 481 -11.40 -16.32 -3.21
C TRP A 481 -12.75 -16.52 -2.52
N ASP A 482 -12.75 -17.29 -1.44
CA ASP A 482 -13.92 -17.51 -0.60
C ASP A 482 -14.12 -16.37 0.45
N PRO A 483 -15.19 -16.40 1.26
CA PRO A 483 -15.44 -15.41 2.31
C PRO A 483 -14.36 -15.31 3.39
N ASP A 484 -13.58 -16.40 3.59
CA ASP A 484 -12.44 -16.46 4.49
C ASP A 484 -11.14 -15.94 3.85
N LEU A 485 -11.22 -15.39 2.63
CA LEU A 485 -10.10 -14.89 1.83
C LEU A 485 -9.11 -15.98 1.39
N ILE A 486 -9.56 -17.23 1.32
CA ILE A 486 -8.78 -18.35 0.80
C ILE A 486 -8.93 -18.37 -0.74
N PRO A 487 -7.82 -18.27 -1.50
CA PRO A 487 -7.91 -18.25 -2.96
C PRO A 487 -8.52 -19.53 -3.55
N CYS A 488 -9.28 -19.37 -4.61
CA CYS A 488 -10.04 -20.44 -5.26
C CYS A 488 -9.22 -21.34 -6.18
N GLN A 489 -7.98 -21.00 -6.51
CA GLN A 489 -7.07 -21.90 -7.23
C GLN A 489 -6.28 -22.78 -6.25
N LYS A 490 -5.72 -23.90 -6.77
CA LYS A 490 -4.76 -24.71 -6.02
C LYS A 490 -3.56 -23.88 -5.56
N PRO A 491 -3.03 -24.08 -4.33
CA PRO A 491 -1.82 -23.41 -3.87
C PRO A 491 -0.60 -23.82 -4.71
N PRO A 492 0.53 -23.06 -4.63
CA PRO A 492 0.79 -21.97 -3.70
C PRO A 492 0.17 -20.63 -4.12
N PHE A 493 -0.17 -19.78 -3.11
CA PHE A 493 -0.84 -18.49 -3.30
C PHE A 493 0.10 -17.30 -3.30
N GLY A 494 1.35 -17.50 -2.92
CA GLY A 494 2.38 -16.46 -2.87
C GLY A 494 3.77 -17.05 -2.94
N PHE A 495 4.69 -16.29 -3.53
CA PHE A 495 6.07 -16.69 -3.75
C PHE A 495 7.05 -15.53 -3.47
N LEU A 496 8.28 -15.91 -3.11
CA LEU A 496 9.48 -15.10 -3.24
C LEU A 496 10.38 -15.78 -4.27
N THR A 497 10.71 -15.07 -5.34
CA THR A 497 11.49 -15.59 -6.48
C THR A 497 12.80 -14.83 -6.60
N ALA A 498 13.93 -15.55 -6.70
CA ALA A 498 15.22 -14.99 -7.04
C ALA A 498 15.49 -15.21 -8.53
N ILE A 499 15.68 -14.12 -9.25
CA ILE A 499 15.90 -14.08 -10.70
C ILE A 499 17.37 -13.77 -10.96
N ASP A 500 18.08 -14.66 -11.62
CA ASP A 500 19.40 -14.40 -12.16
C ASP A 500 19.27 -13.49 -13.38
N LEU A 501 19.72 -12.27 -13.30
CA LEU A 501 19.60 -11.30 -14.40
C LEU A 501 20.67 -11.47 -15.47
N ASP A 502 21.76 -12.19 -15.20
CA ASP A 502 22.78 -12.51 -16.23
C ASP A 502 22.24 -13.54 -17.23
N GLU A 503 21.57 -14.58 -16.70
CA GLU A 503 21.04 -15.69 -17.48
C GLU A 503 19.55 -15.52 -17.85
N GLY A 504 18.82 -14.70 -17.11
CA GLY A 504 17.38 -14.56 -17.25
C GLY A 504 16.62 -15.82 -16.83
N THR A 505 17.01 -16.44 -15.70
CA THR A 505 16.43 -17.67 -15.16
C THR A 505 16.12 -17.51 -13.67
N PHE A 506 15.33 -18.43 -13.10
CA PHE A 506 15.15 -18.46 -11.64
C PHE A 506 16.31 -19.22 -11.00
N ARG A 507 16.96 -18.61 -10.00
CA ARG A 507 17.90 -19.32 -9.10
C ARG A 507 17.13 -20.21 -8.15
N TRP A 508 16.06 -19.68 -7.54
CA TRP A 508 15.15 -20.39 -6.67
C TRP A 508 13.79 -19.68 -6.60
N ARG A 509 12.79 -20.41 -6.13
CA ARG A 509 11.45 -19.89 -5.87
C ARG A 509 10.90 -20.54 -4.62
N SER A 510 10.65 -19.74 -3.58
CA SER A 510 10.15 -20.21 -2.28
C SER A 510 8.71 -19.80 -2.06
N VAL A 511 7.93 -20.67 -1.44
CA VAL A 511 6.57 -20.35 -0.99
C VAL A 511 6.65 -19.26 0.07
N LEU A 512 5.88 -18.19 -0.11
CA LEU A 512 5.89 -17.02 0.77
C LEU A 512 4.57 -16.90 1.53
N GLY A 513 4.65 -16.98 2.85
CA GLY A 513 3.51 -16.83 3.75
C GLY A 513 2.76 -18.12 4.03
N VAL A 514 1.78 -18.02 4.93
CA VAL A 514 0.88 -19.10 5.32
C VAL A 514 -0.54 -18.54 5.48
N ILE A 515 -1.53 -19.44 5.42
CA ILE A 515 -2.89 -19.17 5.88
C ILE A 515 -3.08 -19.98 7.14
N ASP A 516 -3.07 -19.33 8.31
CA ASP A 516 -3.05 -20.01 9.63
C ASP A 516 -4.16 -21.05 9.76
N LYS A 517 -5.39 -20.75 9.31
CA LYS A 517 -6.52 -21.69 9.29
C LYS A 517 -6.23 -23.00 8.53
N LEU A 518 -5.41 -22.96 7.49
CA LEU A 518 -5.03 -24.13 6.70
C LEU A 518 -3.91 -24.91 7.38
N VAL A 519 -2.95 -24.20 8.00
CA VAL A 519 -1.88 -24.83 8.79
C VAL A 519 -2.45 -25.55 10.00
N GLU A 520 -3.42 -24.98 10.71
CA GLU A 520 -4.14 -25.59 11.83
C GLU A 520 -4.87 -26.88 11.43
N ARG A 521 -5.27 -27.01 10.18
CA ARG A 521 -5.85 -28.23 9.59
C ARG A 521 -4.80 -29.23 9.08
N GLY A 522 -3.51 -28.99 9.35
CA GLY A 522 -2.40 -29.88 8.99
C GLY A 522 -1.95 -29.77 7.54
N LEU A 523 -2.35 -28.71 6.81
CA LEU A 523 -1.86 -28.47 5.47
C LEU A 523 -0.46 -27.85 5.50
N LEU A 524 0.38 -28.21 4.52
CA LEU A 524 1.69 -27.59 4.33
C LEU A 524 1.53 -26.09 4.04
N PRO A 525 2.59 -25.27 4.27
CA PRO A 525 2.55 -23.86 3.90
C PRO A 525 2.08 -23.66 2.46
N THR A 526 0.94 -22.99 2.32
CA THR A 526 0.28 -22.78 1.02
C THR A 526 0.69 -21.49 0.35
N GLY A 527 1.55 -20.69 0.99
CA GLY A 527 1.71 -19.29 0.62
C GLY A 527 0.49 -18.47 1.05
N ALA A 528 0.62 -17.17 0.96
CA ALA A 528 -0.46 -16.24 1.28
C ALA A 528 -0.50 -15.08 0.27
N PRO A 529 -1.66 -14.42 0.07
CA PRO A 529 -1.70 -13.13 -0.61
C PRO A 529 -0.69 -12.17 0.01
N ASN A 530 0.04 -11.47 -0.83
CA ASN A 530 1.10 -10.58 -0.37
C ASN A 530 1.19 -9.32 -1.22
N ILE A 531 1.52 -8.20 -0.58
CA ILE A 531 1.78 -6.92 -1.22
C ILE A 531 2.76 -6.15 -0.32
N GLY A 532 3.67 -5.43 -0.91
CA GLY A 532 4.81 -4.82 -0.21
C GLY A 532 6.11 -5.23 -0.88
N GLY A 533 7.25 -4.95 -0.26
CA GLY A 533 8.55 -5.21 -0.87
C GLY A 533 9.52 -5.93 0.04
N SER A 534 10.64 -6.36 -0.55
CA SER A 534 11.78 -6.98 0.13
C SER A 534 12.96 -6.02 0.26
N LEU A 535 13.86 -6.34 1.17
CA LEU A 535 15.17 -5.74 1.39
C LEU A 535 16.23 -6.84 1.31
N VAL A 536 17.27 -6.67 0.52
CA VAL A 536 18.42 -7.60 0.48
C VAL A 536 19.66 -6.96 1.11
N THR A 537 20.47 -7.75 1.82
CA THR A 537 21.65 -7.26 2.51
C THR A 537 22.90 -8.08 2.19
N ALA A 538 24.09 -7.45 2.27
CA ALA A 538 25.39 -8.13 2.17
C ALA A 538 25.60 -9.19 3.27
N GLY A 539 24.78 -9.21 4.33
CA GLY A 539 24.74 -10.27 5.34
C GLY A 539 24.16 -11.60 4.82
N GLY A 540 23.77 -11.67 3.56
CA GLY A 540 23.25 -12.87 2.93
C GLY A 540 21.77 -13.10 3.16
N LEU A 541 20.99 -12.05 3.47
CA LEU A 541 19.60 -12.13 3.89
C LEU A 541 18.68 -11.32 2.96
N VAL A 542 17.48 -11.85 2.74
CA VAL A 542 16.33 -11.12 2.18
C VAL A 542 15.28 -10.98 3.26
N PHE A 543 15.02 -9.76 3.73
CA PHE A 543 13.98 -9.45 4.69
C PHE A 543 12.68 -9.08 3.97
N ILE A 544 11.55 -9.62 4.44
CA ILE A 544 10.24 -9.35 3.86
C ILE A 544 9.11 -9.55 4.88
N GLY A 545 8.16 -8.59 4.94
CA GLY A 545 6.86 -8.75 5.56
C GLY A 545 5.83 -9.18 4.49
N ALA A 546 5.22 -8.22 3.84
CA ALA A 546 4.36 -8.34 2.66
C ALA A 546 3.10 -9.21 2.80
N THR A 547 3.13 -10.29 3.56
CA THR A 547 2.08 -11.31 3.61
C THR A 547 0.94 -10.97 4.57
N ASN A 548 -0.25 -11.48 4.27
CA ASN A 548 -1.44 -11.30 5.12
C ASN A 548 -1.36 -12.01 6.48
N ASP A 549 -0.38 -12.88 6.69
CA ASP A 549 -0.25 -13.70 7.89
C ASP A 549 0.36 -12.97 9.10
N GLY A 550 0.63 -11.68 8.97
CA GLY A 550 1.19 -10.87 10.06
C GLY A 550 2.57 -11.34 10.51
N ARG A 551 3.42 -11.78 9.58
CA ARG A 551 4.78 -12.24 9.90
C ARG A 551 5.84 -11.41 9.19
N PHE A 552 6.98 -11.24 9.85
CA PHE A 552 8.20 -10.70 9.27
C PHE A 552 9.25 -11.79 9.20
N ARG A 553 9.91 -11.92 8.05
CA ARG A 553 10.78 -13.05 7.71
C ARG A 553 12.13 -12.59 7.22
N ALA A 554 13.13 -13.46 7.41
CA ALA A 554 14.43 -13.38 6.73
C ALA A 554 14.71 -14.70 6.01
N PHE A 555 14.98 -14.59 4.71
CA PHE A 555 15.38 -15.71 3.87
C PHE A 555 16.87 -15.66 3.56
N ASP A 556 17.49 -16.83 3.39
CA ASP A 556 18.81 -16.94 2.79
C ASP A 556 18.77 -16.49 1.33
N LYS A 557 19.59 -15.50 0.96
CA LYS A 557 19.56 -14.92 -0.38
C LYS A 557 19.95 -15.89 -1.49
N ASP A 558 20.77 -16.91 -1.18
CA ASP A 558 21.30 -17.84 -2.19
C ASP A 558 20.42 -19.09 -2.38
N THR A 559 19.72 -19.51 -1.32
CA THR A 559 18.95 -20.78 -1.32
C THR A 559 17.44 -20.59 -1.23
N GLY A 560 16.97 -19.42 -0.81
CA GLY A 560 15.55 -19.17 -0.57
C GLY A 560 15.00 -19.85 0.70
N LYS A 561 15.88 -20.40 1.57
CA LYS A 561 15.47 -21.02 2.83
C LYS A 561 15.07 -19.93 3.83
N GLU A 562 13.88 -20.05 4.47
CA GLU A 562 13.51 -19.21 5.61
C GLU A 562 14.43 -19.52 6.80
N LEU A 563 15.15 -18.50 7.28
CA LEU A 563 16.11 -18.60 8.39
C LEU A 563 15.56 -18.05 9.71
N TRP A 564 14.61 -17.11 9.62
CA TRP A 564 14.02 -16.45 10.77
C TRP A 564 12.62 -15.92 10.43
N VAL A 565 11.72 -16.01 11.41
CA VAL A 565 10.37 -15.49 11.31
C VAL A 565 9.89 -15.03 12.68
N THR A 566 9.12 -13.91 12.70
CA THR A 566 8.43 -13.43 13.90
C THR A 566 7.03 -12.95 13.56
N LYS A 567 6.08 -13.11 14.50
CA LYS A 567 4.75 -12.49 14.37
C LYS A 567 4.81 -10.99 14.66
N LEU A 568 3.97 -10.26 13.98
CA LEU A 568 3.76 -8.81 14.12
C LEU A 568 2.34 -8.53 14.60
N PRO A 569 2.06 -7.35 15.18
CA PRO A 569 0.71 -6.95 15.59
C PRO A 569 -0.31 -6.93 14.44
N ALA A 570 0.14 -6.64 13.23
CA ALA A 570 -0.62 -6.72 11.99
C ALA A 570 0.29 -7.04 10.82
N SER A 571 -0.28 -7.28 9.65
CA SER A 571 0.49 -7.50 8.41
C SER A 571 1.38 -6.30 8.08
N ALA A 572 2.61 -6.56 7.69
CA ALA A 572 3.58 -5.53 7.32
C ALA A 572 3.67 -5.44 5.79
N HIS A 573 2.74 -4.70 5.20
CA HIS A 573 2.70 -4.48 3.75
C HIS A 573 3.74 -3.43 3.27
N ALA A 574 4.42 -2.73 4.18
CA ALA A 574 5.52 -1.84 3.87
C ALA A 574 6.77 -2.59 3.36
N THR A 575 7.65 -1.87 2.67
CA THR A 575 9.00 -2.36 2.38
C THR A 575 9.89 -2.12 3.60
N PRO A 576 10.63 -3.13 4.10
CA PRO A 576 11.56 -2.93 5.20
C PRO A 576 12.78 -2.11 4.76
N MET A 577 13.44 -1.46 5.73
CA MET A 577 14.71 -0.77 5.53
C MET A 577 15.71 -1.13 6.63
N THR A 578 16.98 -0.80 6.43
CA THR A 578 18.04 -1.06 7.41
C THR A 578 19.05 0.07 7.47
N PHE A 579 19.60 0.29 8.66
CA PHE A 579 20.65 1.29 8.90
C PHE A 579 21.58 0.82 10.02
N ARG A 580 22.73 1.48 10.16
CA ARG A 580 23.62 1.33 11.33
C ARG A 580 23.48 2.53 12.24
N GLY A 581 23.19 2.30 13.51
CA GLY A 581 23.10 3.33 14.54
C GLY A 581 24.43 4.06 14.70
N ARG A 582 24.41 5.38 14.70
CA ARG A 582 25.62 6.22 14.86
C ARG A 582 26.22 6.16 16.27
N LYS A 583 25.37 5.93 17.28
CA LYS A 583 25.77 5.88 18.69
C LYS A 583 26.19 4.46 19.10
N SER A 584 25.34 3.47 18.81
CA SER A 584 25.56 2.09 19.22
C SER A 584 26.44 1.30 18.26
N GLY A 585 26.58 1.73 16.99
CA GLY A 585 27.23 0.96 15.94
C GLY A 585 26.43 -0.28 15.49
N ARG A 586 25.22 -0.54 16.03
CA ARG A 586 24.39 -1.70 15.74
C ARG A 586 23.64 -1.53 14.43
N GLN A 587 23.42 -2.63 13.76
CA GLN A 587 22.50 -2.68 12.62
C GLN A 587 21.06 -2.84 13.12
N PHE A 588 20.15 -2.03 12.57
CA PHE A 588 18.70 -2.13 12.79
C PHE A 588 18.00 -2.47 11.48
N VAL A 589 16.93 -3.25 11.56
CA VAL A 589 15.98 -3.50 10.47
C VAL A 589 14.63 -2.99 10.91
N VAL A 590 13.98 -2.14 10.10
CA VAL A 590 12.75 -1.44 10.48
C VAL A 590 11.65 -1.74 9.49
N ILE A 591 10.42 -1.93 10.01
CA ILE A 591 9.24 -2.17 9.20
C ILE A 591 7.99 -1.57 9.83
N ALA A 592 7.11 -1.00 9.00
CA ALA A 592 5.77 -0.61 9.40
C ALA A 592 4.84 -1.83 9.36
N ALA A 593 4.17 -2.12 10.48
CA ALA A 593 3.28 -3.27 10.66
C ALA A 593 1.86 -2.79 10.95
N GLY A 594 1.26 -2.09 9.99
CA GLY A 594 -0.04 -1.43 10.17
C GLY A 594 -1.25 -2.20 9.63
N GLY A 595 -1.04 -3.25 8.86
CA GLY A 595 -2.13 -3.98 8.21
C GLY A 595 -2.90 -3.13 7.20
N GLY A 596 -4.18 -3.34 7.13
CA GLY A 596 -5.15 -2.42 6.52
C GLY A 596 -5.21 -2.37 4.99
N ASN A 597 -4.56 -3.18 4.27
CA ASN A 597 -4.63 -3.25 2.81
C ASN A 597 -5.97 -3.84 2.32
N LYS A 598 -6.17 -3.87 0.99
CA LYS A 598 -7.33 -4.52 0.32
C LYS A 598 -7.49 -6.02 0.67
N TYR A 599 -6.44 -6.65 1.21
CA TYR A 599 -6.36 -8.08 1.54
C TYR A 599 -6.49 -8.39 3.02
N ASN A 600 -6.45 -7.39 3.89
CA ASN A 600 -6.33 -7.56 5.33
C ASN A 600 -7.37 -6.74 6.08
N ARG A 601 -7.82 -7.24 7.24
CA ARG A 601 -8.81 -6.59 8.11
C ARG A 601 -8.26 -6.24 9.49
N THR A 602 -6.96 -6.44 9.71
CA THR A 602 -6.26 -6.04 10.93
C THR A 602 -5.62 -4.69 10.73
N PHE A 603 -5.78 -3.78 11.67
CA PHE A 603 -5.30 -2.40 11.58
C PHE A 603 -4.52 -2.06 12.84
N THR A 604 -3.30 -1.55 12.68
CA THR A 604 -2.50 -0.96 13.75
C THR A 604 -1.74 0.27 13.24
N ASP A 605 -1.10 0.96 14.15
CA ASP A 605 -0.32 2.17 13.92
C ASP A 605 1.18 1.96 14.15
N THR A 606 1.63 0.70 14.09
CA THR A 606 2.90 0.25 14.67
C THR A 606 4.05 0.32 13.67
N LEU A 607 5.15 0.96 14.07
CA LEU A 607 6.47 0.89 13.46
C LEU A 607 7.42 0.13 14.39
N ILE A 608 8.15 -0.87 13.88
CA ILE A 608 9.00 -1.73 14.69
C ILE A 608 10.42 -1.73 14.14
N ALA A 609 11.40 -1.54 15.01
CA ALA A 609 12.82 -1.77 14.72
C ALA A 609 13.30 -3.03 15.41
N PHE A 610 14.05 -3.83 14.66
CA PHE A 610 14.68 -5.06 15.13
C PHE A 610 16.20 -4.90 15.16
N ALA A 611 16.85 -5.46 16.16
CA ALA A 611 18.31 -5.51 16.26
C ALA A 611 18.73 -6.79 17.00
N ILE A 612 20.03 -7.14 16.88
CA ILE A 612 20.59 -8.19 17.72
C ILE A 612 20.92 -7.58 19.08
N PRO A 613 20.45 -8.17 20.20
CA PRO A 613 20.72 -7.67 21.53
C PRO A 613 22.22 -7.57 21.85
N GLU A 614 22.60 -6.50 22.55
CA GLU A 614 23.96 -6.38 23.10
C GLU A 614 24.21 -7.48 24.12
N ASN A 615 25.45 -7.97 24.18
CA ASN A 615 25.86 -9.04 25.11
C ASN A 615 25.02 -10.33 25.08
N GLY A 616 24.22 -10.54 24.04
CA GLY A 616 23.40 -11.75 23.84
C GLY A 616 22.27 -11.95 24.84
N LYS A 617 21.94 -10.96 25.66
CA LYS A 617 20.79 -10.99 26.60
C LYS A 617 19.61 -10.23 26.00
N PRO A 618 18.38 -10.69 26.25
CA PRO A 618 17.18 -9.92 25.92
C PRO A 618 17.26 -8.51 26.51
N GLU A 619 16.96 -7.50 25.70
CA GLU A 619 16.89 -6.10 26.13
C GLU A 619 15.46 -5.74 26.50
N THR A 620 15.29 -4.75 27.39
CA THR A 620 13.96 -4.21 27.68
C THR A 620 13.43 -3.53 26.43
N LEU A 621 12.27 -3.98 25.94
CA LEU A 621 11.62 -3.38 24.78
C LEU A 621 11.20 -1.95 25.09
N ILE A 622 11.67 -1.01 24.28
CA ILE A 622 11.27 0.39 24.35
C ILE A 622 9.99 0.55 23.52
N SER A 623 8.92 0.98 24.17
CA SER A 623 7.67 1.32 23.46
C SER A 623 7.41 2.82 23.59
N ASN A 624 7.29 3.47 22.44
CA ASN A 624 7.04 4.92 22.34
C ASN A 624 5.71 5.16 21.61
N ALA A 625 5.09 6.30 21.88
CA ALA A 625 3.94 6.77 21.14
C ALA A 625 4.11 8.24 20.76
N ARG A 626 3.44 8.66 19.70
CA ARG A 626 3.43 10.07 19.31
C ARG A 626 2.89 10.92 20.46
N LYS A 627 3.55 12.05 20.70
CA LYS A 627 3.07 13.06 21.65
C LYS A 627 1.84 13.74 21.05
N ILE A 628 0.66 13.34 21.47
CA ILE A 628 -0.57 14.04 21.10
C ILE A 628 -0.61 15.31 21.96
N SER A 629 -0.38 16.46 21.33
CA SER A 629 -0.62 17.75 21.97
C SER A 629 -2.12 17.85 22.28
N ARG A 630 -2.49 17.98 23.56
CA ARG A 630 -3.89 18.17 23.97
C ARG A 630 -4.54 19.41 23.33
N SER A 631 -3.74 20.35 22.81
CA SER A 631 -4.22 21.52 22.06
C SER A 631 -4.80 21.19 20.67
N ALA A 632 -4.47 20.05 20.08
CA ALA A 632 -5.02 19.64 18.78
C ALA A 632 -6.45 19.05 18.90
N VAL A 633 -6.83 18.57 20.10
CA VAL A 633 -8.19 18.08 20.37
C VAL A 633 -9.14 19.24 20.72
N ALA A 634 -8.59 20.39 21.13
CA ALA A 634 -9.37 21.56 21.56
C ALA A 634 -9.68 22.58 20.43
N ALA A 635 -9.25 22.37 19.20
CA ALA A 635 -9.37 23.36 18.11
C ALA A 635 -10.42 23.04 17.04
N ALA A 636 -11.17 21.94 17.15
CA ALA A 636 -12.47 21.84 16.52
C ALA A 636 -13.50 22.35 17.55
N LYS A 637 -13.77 23.65 17.55
CA LYS A 637 -15.08 24.08 18.07
C LYS A 637 -16.11 23.23 17.34
N PRO A 638 -17.05 22.58 18.05
CA PRO A 638 -18.23 22.06 17.39
C PRO A 638 -18.80 23.25 16.61
N GLU A 639 -18.97 23.15 15.30
CA GLU A 639 -19.92 23.99 14.62
C GLU A 639 -21.20 23.88 15.45
N GLU A 640 -21.72 25.01 15.90
CA GLU A 640 -23.04 25.10 16.50
C GLU A 640 -24.02 24.55 15.47
N ARG A 641 -24.31 23.24 15.59
CA ARG A 641 -25.40 22.62 14.82
C ARG A 641 -26.70 23.18 15.36
N GLU A 642 -27.55 23.61 14.47
CA GLU A 642 -28.87 24.05 14.82
C GLU A 642 -29.56 23.00 15.71
N PRO A 643 -30.36 23.40 16.75
CA PRO A 643 -30.92 22.50 17.76
C PRO A 643 -31.77 21.34 17.21
N ASP A 644 -32.19 21.41 15.95
CA ASP A 644 -33.10 20.43 15.32
C ASP A 644 -32.42 19.15 14.83
N GLU A 645 -31.07 19.01 14.92
CA GLU A 645 -30.35 17.84 14.42
C GLU A 645 -29.90 16.85 15.52
N ILE A 646 -30.13 17.14 16.81
CA ILE A 646 -29.69 16.29 17.92
C ILE A 646 -30.87 15.41 18.36
N PHE A 647 -30.71 14.08 18.20
CA PHE A 647 -31.66 13.13 18.77
C PHE A 647 -31.55 13.10 20.29
N SER A 648 -32.67 13.32 20.98
CA SER A 648 -32.77 13.28 22.44
C SER A 648 -33.66 12.14 22.90
N HIS A 649 -33.16 11.22 23.74
CA HIS A 649 -33.93 10.14 24.33
C HIS A 649 -35.06 10.65 25.23
N PRO A 650 -34.84 11.63 26.13
CA PRO A 650 -35.92 12.18 26.98
C PRO A 650 -37.07 12.75 26.21
N THR A 651 -36.84 13.32 25.05
CA THR A 651 -37.94 13.85 24.17
C THR A 651 -38.88 12.75 23.68
N HIS A 652 -38.43 11.48 23.65
CA HIS A 652 -39.20 10.32 23.22
C HIS A 652 -39.77 9.49 24.39
N ALA A 653 -39.37 9.79 25.63
CA ALA A 653 -39.76 9.08 26.86
C ALA A 653 -41.28 8.94 27.05
N PRO A 654 -42.11 9.97 26.78
CA PRO A 654 -43.57 9.86 26.98
C PRO A 654 -44.26 8.84 26.10
N LYS A 655 -43.57 8.30 25.10
CA LYS A 655 -44.13 7.40 24.07
C LYS A 655 -43.86 5.91 24.34
N GLU A 656 -43.10 5.57 25.38
CA GLU A 656 -42.77 4.20 25.83
C GLU A 656 -42.36 3.25 24.70
N PHE A 657 -41.51 3.70 23.78
CA PHE A 657 -41.07 2.86 22.68
C PHE A 657 -40.06 1.79 23.14
N PRO A 658 -40.22 0.51 22.77
CA PRO A 658 -39.21 -0.48 23.01
C PRO A 658 -37.86 -0.10 22.35
N CYS A 659 -36.74 -0.24 23.07
CA CYS A 659 -35.42 0.10 22.55
C CYS A 659 -35.13 -0.54 21.18
N ALA A 660 -35.58 -1.77 20.97
CA ALA A 660 -35.45 -2.51 19.72
C ALA A 660 -36.16 -1.88 18.52
N ARG A 661 -37.10 -0.95 18.73
CA ARG A 661 -37.79 -0.24 17.63
C ARG A 661 -36.83 0.73 16.91
N CYS A 662 -35.94 1.35 17.65
CA CYS A 662 -34.94 2.27 17.11
C CYS A 662 -33.58 1.57 16.93
N HIS A 663 -33.22 0.68 17.83
CA HIS A 663 -32.00 -0.12 17.78
C HIS A 663 -32.30 -1.54 17.32
N ALA A 664 -32.68 -1.70 16.06
CA ALA A 664 -33.25 -2.95 15.52
C ALA A 664 -32.38 -4.21 15.70
N THR A 665 -31.07 -4.06 15.84
CA THR A 665 -30.15 -5.17 16.04
C THR A 665 -29.74 -5.42 17.49
N ALA A 666 -30.30 -4.65 18.46
CA ALA A 666 -29.92 -4.77 19.88
C ALA A 666 -30.15 -6.16 20.48
N LEU A 667 -31.16 -6.89 20.01
CA LEU A 667 -31.51 -8.22 20.54
C LEU A 667 -30.90 -9.38 19.75
N THR A 668 -30.30 -9.14 18.60
CA THR A 668 -29.88 -10.19 17.65
C THR A 668 -28.43 -10.14 17.20
N ALA A 669 -27.76 -8.99 17.33
CA ALA A 669 -26.40 -8.78 16.83
C ALA A 669 -25.39 -8.45 17.95
N GLY A 670 -24.12 -8.46 17.60
CA GLY A 670 -23.03 -8.06 18.48
C GLY A 670 -23.05 -6.56 18.86
N ARG A 671 -23.64 -5.71 18.01
CA ARG A 671 -23.82 -4.27 18.26
C ARG A 671 -25.29 -3.90 18.11
N ALA A 672 -25.75 -2.96 18.93
CA ALA A 672 -27.15 -2.57 18.96
C ALA A 672 -27.64 -1.84 17.69
N GLY A 673 -26.75 -1.33 16.86
CA GLY A 673 -27.10 -0.52 15.69
C GLY A 673 -27.68 0.85 16.05
N PHE A 674 -27.67 1.76 15.08
CA PHE A 674 -28.28 3.08 15.23
C PHE A 674 -29.54 3.19 14.36
N PRO A 675 -30.55 3.97 14.80
CA PRO A 675 -31.75 4.15 14.03
C PRO A 675 -31.47 4.85 12.69
N THR A 676 -32.22 4.50 11.68
CA THR A 676 -32.24 5.17 10.37
C THR A 676 -33.52 5.97 10.22
N GLY A 677 -33.61 6.83 9.22
CA GLY A 677 -34.81 7.57 8.89
C GLY A 677 -36.07 6.70 8.72
N THR A 678 -35.88 5.41 8.40
CA THR A 678 -36.98 4.43 8.35
C THR A 678 -37.62 4.22 9.73
N ALA A 679 -36.86 4.26 10.82
CA ALA A 679 -37.39 4.15 12.18
C ALA A 679 -38.12 5.44 12.62
N CYS A 680 -37.73 6.60 12.08
CA CYS A 680 -38.27 7.92 12.42
C CYS A 680 -39.48 8.29 11.59
N ALA A 681 -39.55 7.88 10.32
CA ALA A 681 -40.58 8.25 9.35
C ALA A 681 -42.05 8.00 9.77
N PRO A 682 -42.39 6.98 10.59
CA PRO A 682 -43.75 6.78 11.06
C PRO A 682 -44.31 7.92 11.91
N CYS A 683 -43.43 8.71 12.55
CA CYS A 683 -43.84 9.82 13.45
C CYS A 683 -43.39 11.19 12.95
N HIS A 684 -42.36 11.24 12.10
CA HIS A 684 -41.73 12.47 11.60
C HIS A 684 -41.89 12.57 10.06
N ALA A 685 -42.73 13.46 9.60
CA ALA A 685 -42.92 13.71 8.17
C ALA A 685 -41.68 14.40 7.59
N GLY A 686 -41.22 13.93 6.41
CA GLY A 686 -40.10 14.56 5.69
C GLY A 686 -38.70 14.01 6.01
N VAL A 687 -38.56 13.07 6.95
CA VAL A 687 -37.26 12.43 7.21
C VAL A 687 -36.94 11.44 6.09
N PRO A 688 -35.81 11.60 5.36
CA PRO A 688 -35.39 10.63 4.36
C PRO A 688 -35.17 9.24 4.98
N LYS A 689 -35.67 8.17 4.36
CA LYS A 689 -35.66 6.80 4.90
C LYS A 689 -34.22 6.23 5.04
N ASP A 690 -33.31 6.70 4.25
CA ASP A 690 -31.90 6.30 4.18
C ASP A 690 -30.98 7.17 5.05
N LYS A 691 -31.49 8.25 5.64
CA LYS A 691 -30.68 9.10 6.53
C LYS A 691 -30.34 8.34 7.81
N ALA A 692 -29.04 8.08 8.04
CA ALA A 692 -28.54 7.53 9.30
C ALA A 692 -28.41 8.63 10.36
N ILE A 693 -28.85 8.35 11.58
CA ILE A 693 -28.59 9.23 12.74
C ILE A 693 -27.24 8.84 13.31
N THR A 694 -26.28 9.75 13.24
CA THR A 694 -24.93 9.54 13.78
C THR A 694 -24.89 10.11 15.19
N PRO A 695 -24.67 9.29 16.22
CA PRO A 695 -24.51 9.79 17.58
C PRO A 695 -23.17 10.51 17.75
N PRO A 696 -23.06 11.46 18.68
CA PRO A 696 -21.83 12.19 18.94
C PRO A 696 -20.68 11.32 19.45
N SER A 697 -20.96 10.22 20.18
CA SER A 697 -19.97 9.21 20.57
C SER A 697 -20.67 7.95 21.11
N PRO A 698 -20.04 6.75 21.03
CA PRO A 698 -20.58 5.57 21.71
C PRO A 698 -20.46 5.72 23.22
N VAL A 699 -21.50 5.30 23.96
CA VAL A 699 -21.57 5.35 25.43
C VAL A 699 -20.46 4.50 26.09
N TYR A 700 -20.14 3.35 25.49
CA TYR A 700 -19.07 2.49 25.95
C TYR A 700 -18.03 2.23 24.84
N ARG A 701 -16.73 2.29 25.20
CA ARG A 701 -15.62 1.80 24.40
C ARG A 701 -14.96 0.63 25.15
N LEU A 702 -14.99 -0.55 24.55
CA LEU A 702 -14.24 -1.70 25.01
C LEU A 702 -12.94 -1.83 24.20
N PRO A 703 -11.84 -2.32 24.79
CA PRO A 703 -10.65 -2.67 24.04
C PRO A 703 -10.96 -3.69 22.93
N ASP A 704 -10.26 -3.63 21.80
CA ASP A 704 -10.54 -4.42 20.60
C ASP A 704 -10.47 -5.95 20.84
N PHE A 705 -9.74 -6.38 21.86
CA PHE A 705 -9.65 -7.79 22.27
C PHE A 705 -10.78 -8.23 23.22
N VAL A 706 -11.72 -7.35 23.55
CA VAL A 706 -12.89 -7.67 24.38
C VAL A 706 -14.13 -7.75 23.51
N GLN A 707 -14.72 -8.93 23.44
CA GLN A 707 -15.98 -9.17 22.72
C GLN A 707 -17.18 -9.01 23.67
N PHE A 708 -18.02 -8.02 23.41
CA PHE A 708 -19.33 -7.90 24.04
C PHE A 708 -20.43 -7.98 22.97
N SER A 709 -21.36 -8.92 23.15
CA SER A 709 -22.46 -9.11 22.21
C SER A 709 -23.80 -8.78 22.86
N HIS A 710 -24.48 -7.75 22.39
CA HIS A 710 -25.85 -7.41 22.83
C HIS A 710 -26.81 -8.58 22.62
N GLY A 711 -26.71 -9.31 21.50
CA GLY A 711 -27.57 -10.47 21.24
C GLY A 711 -27.42 -11.59 22.26
N ARG A 712 -26.23 -11.82 22.83
CA ARG A 712 -26.00 -12.80 23.90
C ARG A 712 -26.50 -12.34 25.28
N HIS A 713 -26.73 -11.04 25.45
CA HIS A 713 -27.22 -10.39 26.67
C HIS A 713 -28.69 -9.91 26.53
N SER A 714 -29.38 -10.36 25.46
CA SER A 714 -30.75 -9.90 25.11
C SER A 714 -31.83 -10.19 26.19
N ASN A 715 -31.52 -11.06 27.14
CA ASN A 715 -32.38 -11.38 28.28
C ASN A 715 -32.16 -10.45 29.51
N MET A 716 -31.28 -9.46 29.37
CA MET A 716 -31.04 -8.43 30.39
C MET A 716 -31.80 -7.16 30.05
N ALA A 717 -32.29 -6.46 31.06
CA ALA A 717 -32.88 -5.13 30.86
C ALA A 717 -31.80 -4.15 30.42
N CYS A 718 -32.12 -3.27 29.49
CA CYS A 718 -31.16 -2.32 28.91
C CYS A 718 -30.61 -1.34 29.95
N ASP A 719 -31.45 -0.95 30.93
CA ASP A 719 -31.10 -0.05 32.03
C ASP A 719 -30.06 -0.62 33.01
N ALA A 720 -29.91 -1.94 33.06
CA ALA A 720 -28.87 -2.59 33.88
C ALA A 720 -27.43 -2.18 33.49
N CYS A 721 -27.22 -1.77 32.24
CA CYS A 721 -25.91 -1.31 31.72
C CYS A 721 -25.92 0.17 31.32
N HIS A 722 -27.03 0.64 30.77
CA HIS A 722 -27.18 2.01 30.22
C HIS A 722 -27.89 2.98 31.18
N GLY A 723 -28.40 2.50 32.31
CA GLY A 723 -29.21 3.30 33.25
C GLY A 723 -30.53 3.73 32.64
N ASP A 724 -31.20 4.67 33.27
CA ASP A 724 -32.43 5.24 32.75
C ASP A 724 -32.16 6.19 31.57
N VAL A 725 -32.06 5.60 30.39
CA VAL A 725 -31.77 6.33 29.13
C VAL A 725 -32.87 7.36 28.77
N TRP A 726 -34.04 7.25 29.39
CA TRP A 726 -35.16 8.13 29.15
C TRP A 726 -35.04 9.47 29.90
N THR A 727 -34.14 9.56 30.88
CA THR A 727 -33.91 10.75 31.67
C THR A 727 -32.56 11.40 31.44
N GLN A 728 -31.69 10.75 30.66
CA GLN A 728 -30.33 11.22 30.41
C GLN A 728 -30.16 11.75 28.96
N ASP A 729 -29.52 12.94 28.85
CA ASP A 729 -29.15 13.55 27.61
C ASP A 729 -27.93 14.46 27.80
N PRO A 730 -26.71 14.07 27.33
CA PRO A 730 -26.37 12.79 26.66
C PRO A 730 -26.39 11.59 27.61
N ILE A 731 -26.55 10.37 27.06
CA ILE A 731 -26.48 9.13 27.84
C ILE A 731 -25.07 8.94 28.37
N GLU A 732 -24.96 8.78 29.69
CA GLU A 732 -23.69 8.52 30.38
C GLU A 732 -23.55 7.04 30.79
N PRO A 733 -22.32 6.49 30.85
CA PRO A 733 -22.12 5.10 31.28
C PRO A 733 -22.35 4.98 32.80
N VAL A 734 -23.31 4.14 33.18
CA VAL A 734 -23.63 3.84 34.59
C VAL A 734 -22.87 2.64 35.13
N LEU A 735 -22.51 1.67 34.27
CA LEU A 735 -21.70 0.52 34.62
C LEU A 735 -20.26 0.71 34.12
N ALA A 736 -19.29 0.67 35.02
CA ALA A 736 -17.89 0.66 34.59
C ALA A 736 -17.58 -0.68 33.89
N MET A 737 -17.46 -0.67 32.55
CA MET A 737 -17.13 -1.85 31.73
C MET A 737 -15.66 -2.24 31.90
N LYS A 738 -15.29 -2.62 33.13
CA LYS A 738 -14.00 -3.21 33.48
C LYS A 738 -14.16 -4.72 33.62
N MET A 739 -13.08 -5.47 33.39
CA MET A 739 -13.08 -6.93 33.50
C MET A 739 -13.70 -7.44 34.80
N LYS A 740 -13.40 -6.78 35.93
CA LYS A 740 -13.99 -7.13 37.24
C LYS A 740 -15.54 -7.06 37.22
N ALA A 741 -16.13 -6.04 36.66
CA ALA A 741 -17.59 -5.90 36.60
C ALA A 741 -18.24 -7.01 35.74
N CYS A 742 -17.59 -7.38 34.64
CA CYS A 742 -18.06 -8.50 33.82
C CYS A 742 -17.98 -9.84 34.57
N VAL A 743 -16.86 -10.09 35.26
CA VAL A 743 -16.65 -11.32 36.07
C VAL A 743 -17.66 -11.38 37.20
N ASP A 744 -17.82 -10.33 38.00
CA ASP A 744 -18.76 -10.28 39.13
C ASP A 744 -20.20 -10.53 38.67
N CYS A 745 -20.60 -9.98 37.53
CA CYS A 745 -21.94 -10.18 36.96
C CYS A 745 -22.11 -11.63 36.47
N HIS A 746 -21.13 -12.20 35.78
CA HIS A 746 -21.17 -13.59 35.31
C HIS A 746 -21.15 -14.60 36.44
N GLU A 747 -20.39 -14.36 37.53
CA GLU A 747 -20.41 -15.16 38.74
C GLU A 747 -21.80 -15.13 39.39
N THR A 748 -22.36 -13.95 39.60
CA THR A 748 -23.67 -13.75 40.21
C THR A 748 -24.79 -14.46 39.41
N ARG A 749 -24.68 -14.44 38.07
CA ARG A 749 -25.67 -15.07 37.18
C ARG A 749 -25.33 -16.49 36.76
N LYS A 750 -24.27 -17.08 37.30
CA LYS A 750 -23.77 -18.44 36.96
C LYS A 750 -23.51 -18.59 35.44
N ALA A 751 -23.03 -17.53 34.79
CA ALA A 751 -22.66 -17.49 33.38
C ALA A 751 -21.19 -17.94 33.22
N THR A 752 -20.77 -18.20 31.98
CA THR A 752 -19.41 -18.66 31.71
C THR A 752 -18.35 -17.61 32.10
N LEU A 753 -17.28 -18.05 32.77
CA LEU A 753 -16.09 -17.27 33.11
C LEU A 753 -14.89 -17.61 32.21
N SER A 754 -15.11 -18.35 31.11
CA SER A 754 -14.03 -18.65 30.16
C SER A 754 -13.44 -17.38 29.57
N CYS A 755 -12.13 -17.26 29.63
CA CYS A 755 -11.42 -16.11 29.01
C CYS A 755 -11.80 -15.90 27.53
N THR A 756 -12.03 -16.99 26.81
CA THR A 756 -12.41 -16.98 25.39
C THR A 756 -13.86 -16.55 25.14
N ALA A 757 -14.71 -16.48 26.17
CA ALA A 757 -16.07 -15.96 26.03
C ALA A 757 -16.11 -14.41 25.94
N CYS A 758 -15.10 -13.74 26.55
CA CYS A 758 -15.00 -12.27 26.62
C CYS A 758 -13.79 -11.72 25.86
N HIS A 759 -12.78 -12.53 25.61
CA HIS A 759 -11.55 -12.12 24.95
C HIS A 759 -11.32 -12.93 23.68
N GLU A 760 -11.00 -12.26 22.60
CA GLU A 760 -10.36 -12.88 21.47
C GLU A 760 -8.88 -13.08 21.85
N LEU A 761 -8.56 -14.27 22.37
CA LEU A 761 -7.17 -14.64 22.55
C LEU A 761 -6.62 -14.79 21.15
N SER A 762 -5.79 -13.85 20.72
CA SER A 762 -5.02 -13.96 19.48
C SER A 762 -4.20 -15.25 19.58
N ARG A 763 -4.59 -16.26 18.81
CA ARG A 763 -3.82 -17.47 18.58
C ARG A 763 -2.60 -17.17 17.70
#